data_dcfdee57a32a400934541888bc5b8982
#
_entry.id   dcfdee57a32a400934541888bc5b8982
#
_cell.length_a   1.000
_cell.length_b   1.000
_cell.length_c   1.000
_cell.angle_alpha   90.00
_cell.angle_beta   90.00
_cell.angle_gamma   90.00
#
_symmetry.space_group_name_H-M   'P 1'
#
loop_
_entity.id
_entity.type
_entity.pdbx_description
1 polymer ?
#
loop_
_entity_poly.entity_id
_entity_poly.type
_entity_poly.pdbx_seq_one_letter_code
_entity_poly.pdbx_strand_id
1 'polypeptide(L)'
;MENQKVKIILKSVVIIAILFVLVFGLRAQAADIGGVPNEIKANYVDADGLPYFSEMDSYFNLRMTQDYMDHGYFGDTLVNGSGWDMHSYYPSGRDVGSYQPMIAYVTSFLYGIVNMFQDMSLKEVAFWTGAFISSFAVIPVYIFTRRITNDYGAIAATLIVALGPNYITHTFAGFFDTDMFNVTLPLFFILFFVEAVKSDKLVHRVIFAILSVITIGIYSLSWTGYMFYPAVMIIVMIVFFILCFYLDIEVLEPFRNYSNKLNWLINQKELFPVALIVVLGAIGLLFTVGIGGILDAISGLTGGFSLLSASHDVWPNVFVSVAEMQRPNLLAGGLPGAFLANTSGIINGIGGIVAFFGVLLVLFTFVQRLLRLRSVKVKGDSSKPHKSKRKATSIRKEQDRFRISLKDIGSFGSTDEINKSKRLNVLYLSLFLVWILASAAAVTQGTRFIQVLVVPMGICAGIFVGYAVDYVKANIDDDRTLFLIAIVCSFLIAFPLSQIGYAIDNAVLIGSIVFVALVVISGVFIYLRKSVRDSDVSLKKALVVVLITLALVSPTVCGAYQTTALTVPGSSDPIWNAMDYVKENTTDDTVIISWWDFGYLFQIASDHPTSFDGGSQSGDRAYWVGKALTTSDFAQSKGILQMLGTTGSNASELLCNYTGSNVTAVDALDKTLGMSRENAKSTLVKDYNLTESQASAVVKQSHPSNPNNVAFVLSSDMIQKAGWWSYFGSWNFDTLDSTNYQYYVAPNYVTINPNSQGSIPVLNDSNILFSADVKRGSNGTNQTTAQMTATWANNGSKVDLNGSEYNPLKASNLVAIEDGYLTVNKTLDKNGNYTIYLLSSENQYTAIVMDNELRDSVFTRLFLLGGVGQDTFTISDMQDGVATWTINNGASSSDNADSNA
;
A
#
# COMPACT_ATOMS: atom_id res chain seq x y z
N MET A 1 34.96 11.52 -31.42
CA MET A 1 34.65 10.77 -30.16
C MET A 1 33.69 11.55 -29.27
N GLU A 2 33.93 12.82 -29.05
CA GLU A 2 33.09 13.68 -28.16
C GLU A 2 31.66 13.83 -28.70
N ASN A 3 31.47 14.17 -29.97
CA ASN A 3 30.15 14.29 -30.62
C ASN A 3 29.28 13.01 -30.56
N GLN A 4 29.91 11.83 -30.47
CA GLN A 4 29.19 10.56 -30.44
C GLN A 4 28.74 10.23 -28.98
N LYS A 5 29.55 10.61 -27.99
CA LYS A 5 29.15 10.51 -26.55
C LYS A 5 27.99 11.46 -26.25
N VAL A 6 28.07 12.70 -26.75
CA VAL A 6 26.99 13.69 -26.58
C VAL A 6 25.69 13.20 -27.21
N LYS A 7 25.72 12.63 -28.42
CA LYS A 7 24.50 12.05 -29.05
C LYS A 7 23.89 10.92 -28.28
N ILE A 8 24.70 10.06 -27.62
CA ILE A 8 24.19 8.96 -26.81
C ILE A 8 23.55 9.50 -25.50
N ILE A 9 24.19 10.47 -24.88
CA ILE A 9 23.64 11.11 -23.66
C ILE A 9 22.32 11.81 -23.98
N LEU A 10 22.31 12.63 -25.06
CA LEU A 10 21.11 13.34 -25.51
C LEU A 10 19.95 12.36 -25.81
N LYS A 11 20.24 11.26 -26.52
CA LYS A 11 19.24 10.20 -26.77
C LYS A 11 18.67 9.64 -25.46
N SER A 12 19.52 9.35 -24.47
CA SER A 12 19.07 8.81 -23.18
C SER A 12 18.24 9.84 -22.41
N VAL A 13 18.62 11.10 -22.43
CA VAL A 13 17.86 12.20 -21.80
C VAL A 13 16.46 12.33 -22.43
N VAL A 14 16.39 12.31 -23.79
CA VAL A 14 15.09 12.37 -24.49
C VAL A 14 14.21 11.17 -24.15
N ILE A 15 14.77 9.96 -24.12
CA ILE A 15 13.99 8.76 -23.73
C ILE A 15 13.49 8.89 -22.31
N ILE A 16 14.34 9.28 -21.35
CA ILE A 16 13.96 9.47 -19.94
C ILE A 16 12.86 10.54 -19.83
N ALA A 17 12.96 11.65 -20.54
CA ALA A 17 11.95 12.70 -20.51
C ALA A 17 10.59 12.21 -21.04
N ILE A 18 10.57 11.45 -22.14
CA ILE A 18 9.34 10.84 -22.68
C ILE A 18 8.74 9.85 -21.68
N LEU A 19 9.57 8.99 -21.07
CA LEU A 19 9.12 8.04 -20.07
C LEU A 19 8.57 8.74 -18.82
N PHE A 20 9.20 9.83 -18.38
CA PHE A 20 8.73 10.65 -17.28
C PHE A 20 7.34 11.22 -17.55
N VAL A 21 7.17 11.87 -18.71
CA VAL A 21 5.87 12.45 -19.11
C VAL A 21 4.78 11.38 -19.19
N LEU A 22 5.08 10.20 -19.76
CA LEU A 22 4.13 9.10 -19.84
C LEU A 22 3.74 8.57 -18.45
N VAL A 23 4.73 8.34 -17.59
CA VAL A 23 4.54 7.78 -16.24
C VAL A 23 3.81 8.78 -15.33
N PHE A 24 4.17 10.06 -15.43
CA PHE A 24 3.47 11.14 -14.72
C PHE A 24 2.03 11.31 -15.23
N GLY A 25 1.83 11.35 -16.56
CA GLY A 25 0.49 11.50 -17.16
C GLY A 25 -0.48 10.38 -16.74
N LEU A 26 -0.01 9.13 -16.68
CA LEU A 26 -0.83 8.03 -16.17
C LEU A 26 -1.18 8.20 -14.67
N ARG A 27 -0.27 8.70 -13.84
CA ARG A 27 -0.56 9.00 -12.45
C ARG A 27 -1.50 10.19 -12.27
N ALA A 28 -1.31 11.21 -13.10
CA ALA A 28 -2.13 12.42 -13.11
C ALA A 28 -3.61 12.15 -13.47
N GLN A 29 -3.86 11.11 -14.25
CA GLN A 29 -5.22 10.72 -14.66
C GLN A 29 -6.14 10.40 -13.45
N ALA A 30 -5.58 10.00 -12.31
CA ALA A 30 -6.35 9.74 -11.10
C ALA A 30 -7.15 10.97 -10.61
N ALA A 31 -6.70 12.18 -10.97
CA ALA A 31 -7.43 13.42 -10.67
C ALA A 31 -8.81 13.52 -11.37
N ASP A 32 -9.03 12.73 -12.42
CA ASP A 32 -10.35 12.68 -13.08
C ASP A 32 -11.40 11.91 -12.27
N ILE A 33 -10.97 11.17 -11.22
CA ILE A 33 -11.82 10.34 -10.35
C ILE A 33 -12.88 9.55 -11.14
N GLY A 34 -12.43 8.86 -12.19
CA GLY A 34 -13.33 8.17 -13.13
C GLY A 34 -14.03 6.93 -12.55
N GLY A 35 -13.64 6.46 -11.36
CA GLY A 35 -14.35 5.42 -10.62
C GLY A 35 -15.65 5.91 -9.96
N VAL A 36 -15.84 7.24 -9.87
CA VAL A 36 -17.05 7.84 -9.31
C VAL A 36 -18.06 8.09 -10.43
N PRO A 37 -19.34 7.67 -10.31
CA PRO A 37 -20.40 8.02 -11.25
C PRO A 37 -20.53 9.53 -11.42
N ASN A 38 -20.78 9.99 -12.66
CA ASN A 38 -20.81 11.42 -12.99
C ASN A 38 -21.86 12.21 -12.19
N GLU A 39 -22.96 11.56 -11.82
CA GLU A 39 -24.09 12.15 -11.09
C GLU A 39 -23.71 12.57 -9.68
N ILE A 40 -22.74 11.90 -9.06
CA ILE A 40 -22.31 12.14 -7.68
C ILE A 40 -20.87 12.63 -7.57
N LYS A 41 -20.19 12.88 -8.70
CA LYS A 41 -18.79 13.34 -8.71
C LYS A 41 -18.56 14.62 -7.90
N ALA A 42 -19.56 15.51 -7.92
CA ALA A 42 -19.49 16.75 -7.17
C ALA A 42 -19.27 16.54 -5.67
N ASN A 43 -19.74 15.41 -5.12
CA ASN A 43 -19.59 15.08 -3.70
C ASN A 43 -18.19 14.56 -3.32
N TYR A 44 -17.28 14.44 -4.29
CA TYR A 44 -15.92 13.91 -4.10
C TYR A 44 -14.82 14.93 -4.41
N VAL A 45 -15.19 16.20 -4.53
CA VAL A 45 -14.29 17.33 -4.75
C VAL A 45 -14.59 18.41 -3.73
N ASP A 46 -13.57 19.14 -3.29
CA ASP A 46 -13.75 20.25 -2.37
C ASP A 46 -14.33 21.51 -3.07
N ALA A 47 -14.49 22.58 -2.30
CA ALA A 47 -15.04 23.85 -2.80
C ALA A 47 -14.20 24.47 -3.95
N ASP A 48 -12.92 24.14 -4.04
CA ASP A 48 -12.01 24.60 -5.10
C ASP A 48 -12.03 23.66 -6.32
N GLY A 49 -12.77 22.56 -6.25
CA GLY A 49 -12.88 21.55 -7.30
C GLY A 49 -11.72 20.55 -7.31
N LEU A 50 -10.89 20.51 -6.26
CA LEU A 50 -9.83 19.52 -6.11
C LEU A 50 -10.43 18.23 -5.50
N PRO A 51 -10.17 17.04 -6.08
CA PRO A 51 -10.59 15.78 -5.47
C PRO A 51 -10.00 15.59 -4.07
N TYR A 52 -10.78 14.96 -3.19
CA TYR A 52 -10.28 14.55 -1.88
C TYR A 52 -9.15 13.53 -2.02
N PHE A 53 -8.27 13.44 -1.02
CA PHE A 53 -7.21 12.42 -1.03
C PHE A 53 -7.78 10.99 -1.04
N SER A 54 -7.03 10.09 -1.63
CA SER A 54 -7.47 8.70 -1.81
C SER A 54 -7.23 7.82 -0.60
N GLU A 55 -6.44 8.29 0.38
CA GLU A 55 -6.16 7.58 1.62
C GLU A 55 -5.93 8.54 2.79
N MET A 56 -6.01 8.03 4.02
CA MET A 56 -6.12 8.89 5.20
C MET A 56 -4.78 9.40 5.74
N ASP A 57 -3.67 8.68 5.53
CA ASP A 57 -2.34 9.13 5.95
C ASP A 57 -1.91 10.40 5.20
N SER A 58 -2.49 10.65 4.01
CA SER A 58 -2.33 11.91 3.27
C SER A 58 -2.74 13.13 4.07
N TYR A 59 -3.80 13.03 4.87
CA TYR A 59 -4.26 14.13 5.74
C TYR A 59 -3.31 14.37 6.90
N PHE A 60 -2.77 13.31 7.49
CA PHE A 60 -1.73 13.43 8.51
C PHE A 60 -0.46 14.08 7.95
N ASN A 61 0.01 13.62 6.79
CA ASN A 61 1.19 14.19 6.13
C ASN A 61 0.96 15.66 5.73
N LEU A 62 -0.25 16.02 5.32
CA LEU A 62 -0.62 17.42 5.02
C LEU A 62 -0.55 18.27 6.28
N ARG A 63 -1.15 17.83 7.40
CA ARG A 63 -1.12 18.55 8.68
C ARG A 63 0.30 18.71 9.20
N MET A 64 1.11 17.65 9.22
CA MET A 64 2.53 17.74 9.59
C MET A 64 3.31 18.71 8.69
N THR A 65 2.98 18.77 7.39
CA THR A 65 3.62 19.72 6.48
C THR A 65 3.20 21.16 6.79
N GLN A 66 1.93 21.38 7.13
CA GLN A 66 1.41 22.69 7.56
C GLN A 66 2.10 23.14 8.84
N ASP A 67 2.15 22.31 9.89
CA ASP A 67 2.82 22.58 11.16
C ASP A 67 4.28 22.97 10.95
N TYR A 68 5.00 22.24 10.11
CA TYR A 68 6.39 22.57 9.77
C TYR A 68 6.52 23.92 9.07
N MET A 69 5.61 24.29 8.21
CA MET A 69 5.61 25.59 7.52
C MET A 69 5.24 26.75 8.45
N ASP A 70 4.33 26.53 9.39
CA ASP A 70 3.83 27.56 10.29
C ASP A 70 4.83 27.89 11.41
N HIS A 71 5.49 26.89 11.97
CA HIS A 71 6.36 27.10 13.14
C HIS A 71 7.70 26.35 13.13
N GLY A 72 8.01 25.57 12.08
CA GLY A 72 9.33 24.95 11.88
C GLY A 72 9.57 23.65 12.63
N TYR A 73 8.55 23.06 13.24
CA TYR A 73 8.59 21.73 13.85
C TYR A 73 7.30 20.96 13.52
N PHE A 74 7.26 19.66 13.78
CA PHE A 74 6.11 18.80 13.53
C PHE A 74 5.25 18.65 14.78
N GLY A 75 3.90 18.59 14.60
CA GLY A 75 2.93 18.55 15.67
C GLY A 75 2.60 19.92 16.27
N ASP A 76 1.64 19.95 17.17
CA ASP A 76 1.04 21.19 17.68
C ASP A 76 1.93 21.95 18.65
N THR A 77 2.81 21.22 19.38
CA THR A 77 3.64 21.79 20.44
C THR A 77 4.95 21.03 20.61
N LEU A 78 5.82 21.53 21.47
CA LEU A 78 7.06 20.87 21.85
C LEU A 78 6.99 20.39 23.31
N VAL A 79 7.22 19.09 23.52
CA VAL A 79 7.34 18.49 24.83
C VAL A 79 8.76 17.95 24.99
N ASN A 80 9.51 18.47 25.97
CA ASN A 80 10.93 18.14 26.16
C ASN A 80 11.82 18.32 24.92
N GLY A 81 11.45 19.21 24.02
CA GLY A 81 12.16 19.48 22.77
C GLY A 81 11.82 18.52 21.61
N SER A 82 10.92 17.58 21.80
CA SER A 82 10.32 16.75 20.74
C SER A 82 8.99 17.33 20.29
N GLY A 83 8.69 17.22 19.00
CA GLY A 83 7.39 17.59 18.45
C GLY A 83 6.29 16.68 19.01
N TRP A 84 5.16 17.25 19.37
CA TRP A 84 4.05 16.56 20.01
C TRP A 84 2.73 16.93 19.35
N ASP A 85 1.98 15.91 18.94
CA ASP A 85 0.67 16.03 18.28
C ASP A 85 -0.44 15.88 19.34
N MET A 86 -1.09 17.00 19.71
CA MET A 86 -2.16 17.02 20.69
C MET A 86 -3.53 16.64 20.11
N HIS A 87 -3.67 16.65 18.77
CA HIS A 87 -4.89 16.20 18.10
C HIS A 87 -4.99 14.68 18.02
N SER A 88 -3.88 13.96 18.19
CA SER A 88 -3.81 12.50 18.20
C SER A 88 -3.79 11.94 19.62
N TYR A 89 -4.42 10.77 19.83
CA TYR A 89 -4.36 10.03 21.09
C TYR A 89 -4.74 10.86 22.33
N TYR A 90 -5.81 11.64 22.21
CA TYR A 90 -6.28 12.52 23.30
C TYR A 90 -6.55 11.74 24.59
N PRO A 91 -6.28 12.28 25.82
CA PRO A 91 -5.72 13.60 26.10
C PRO A 91 -4.18 13.65 26.13
N SER A 92 -3.52 12.52 26.03
CA SER A 92 -2.05 12.44 26.21
C SER A 92 -1.27 13.08 25.07
N GLY A 93 -1.86 13.14 23.88
CA GLY A 93 -1.14 13.46 22.66
C GLY A 93 -0.16 12.36 22.25
N ARG A 94 0.54 12.58 21.15
CA ARG A 94 1.51 11.63 20.58
C ARG A 94 2.83 12.31 20.23
N ASP A 95 3.94 11.67 20.57
CA ASP A 95 5.27 12.08 20.11
C ASP A 95 5.39 11.87 18.58
N VAL A 96 5.64 12.94 17.86
CA VAL A 96 5.91 12.94 16.41
C VAL A 96 7.36 13.23 16.07
N GLY A 97 8.26 13.17 17.06
CA GLY A 97 9.70 13.34 16.84
C GLY A 97 10.33 12.28 15.94
N SER A 98 9.68 11.13 15.78
CA SER A 98 10.08 10.05 14.83
C SER A 98 9.40 10.14 13.47
N TYR A 99 8.65 11.20 13.19
CA TYR A 99 8.03 11.45 11.87
C TYR A 99 9.08 11.47 10.76
N GLN A 100 8.73 10.93 9.58
CA GLN A 100 9.62 10.92 8.41
C GLN A 100 9.54 12.26 7.67
N PRO A 101 10.45 13.20 7.91
CA PRO A 101 10.27 14.61 7.55
C PRO A 101 10.42 14.89 6.05
N MET A 102 10.93 13.94 5.26
CA MET A 102 11.29 14.22 3.86
C MET A 102 10.07 14.59 3.01
N ILE A 103 8.90 14.03 3.31
CA ILE A 103 7.65 14.35 2.59
C ILE A 103 7.29 15.83 2.80
N ALA A 104 7.35 16.31 4.03
CA ALA A 104 7.08 17.69 4.36
C ALA A 104 8.14 18.65 3.75
N TYR A 105 9.44 18.31 3.84
CA TYR A 105 10.51 19.11 3.27
C TYR A 105 10.39 19.26 1.76
N VAL A 106 10.12 18.16 1.06
CA VAL A 106 9.96 18.18 -0.40
C VAL A 106 8.70 18.95 -0.80
N THR A 107 7.59 18.76 -0.10
CA THR A 107 6.32 19.45 -0.41
C THR A 107 6.42 20.95 -0.13
N SER A 108 7.01 21.36 0.99
CA SER A 108 7.24 22.79 1.30
C SER A 108 8.16 23.44 0.27
N PHE A 109 9.20 22.71 -0.18
CA PHE A 109 10.10 23.21 -1.24
C PHE A 109 9.36 23.35 -2.58
N LEU A 110 8.55 22.36 -2.97
CA LEU A 110 7.75 22.43 -4.19
C LEU A 110 6.71 23.54 -4.11
N TYR A 111 6.04 23.71 -2.96
CA TYR A 111 5.11 24.80 -2.70
C TYR A 111 5.76 26.15 -2.93
N GLY A 112 6.97 26.37 -2.38
CA GLY A 112 7.72 27.60 -2.60
C GLY A 112 8.07 27.85 -4.06
N ILE A 113 8.43 26.80 -4.83
CA ILE A 113 8.75 26.93 -6.25
C ILE A 113 7.48 27.21 -7.07
N VAL A 114 6.41 26.45 -6.87
CA VAL A 114 5.18 26.57 -7.66
C VAL A 114 4.57 27.96 -7.48
N ASN A 115 4.52 28.46 -6.25
CA ASN A 115 3.95 29.78 -5.92
C ASN A 115 4.79 30.98 -6.42
N MET A 116 5.99 30.73 -7.00
CA MET A 116 6.68 31.75 -7.79
C MET A 116 6.03 31.99 -9.17
N PHE A 117 5.22 31.03 -9.66
CA PHE A 117 4.67 31.06 -11.00
C PHE A 117 3.14 31.03 -11.03
N GLN A 118 2.53 30.31 -10.10
CA GLN A 118 1.09 30.13 -10.01
C GLN A 118 0.71 30.02 -8.53
N ASP A 119 -0.30 30.77 -8.10
CA ASP A 119 -0.85 30.69 -6.75
C ASP A 119 -1.60 29.37 -6.60
N MET A 120 -1.08 28.49 -5.72
CA MET A 120 -1.66 27.19 -5.41
C MET A 120 -1.66 27.00 -3.89
N SER A 121 -2.73 26.39 -3.36
CA SER A 121 -2.79 26.01 -1.95
C SER A 121 -1.77 24.89 -1.63
N LEU A 122 -1.41 24.75 -0.35
CA LEU A 122 -0.54 23.64 0.09
C LEU A 122 -1.18 22.27 -0.23
N LYS A 123 -2.51 22.15 -0.06
CA LYS A 123 -3.29 20.96 -0.37
C LYS A 123 -3.19 20.58 -1.86
N GLU A 124 -3.31 21.56 -2.77
CA GLU A 124 -3.13 21.32 -4.20
C GLU A 124 -1.72 20.84 -4.53
N VAL A 125 -0.67 21.46 -3.98
CA VAL A 125 0.71 21.01 -4.20
C VAL A 125 0.92 19.61 -3.64
N ALA A 126 0.42 19.31 -2.44
CA ALA A 126 0.48 17.98 -1.83
C ALA A 126 -0.21 16.91 -2.68
N PHE A 127 -1.38 17.24 -3.26
CA PHE A 127 -2.14 16.35 -4.16
C PHE A 127 -1.31 15.84 -5.34
N TRP A 128 -0.45 16.68 -5.92
CA TRP A 128 0.40 16.35 -7.06
C TRP A 128 1.76 15.80 -6.67
N THR A 129 2.24 16.04 -5.45
CA THR A 129 3.61 15.72 -5.02
C THR A 129 3.94 14.23 -5.16
N GLY A 130 3.02 13.34 -4.74
CA GLY A 130 3.22 11.89 -4.83
C GLY A 130 3.44 11.42 -6.26
N ALA A 131 2.57 11.85 -7.19
CA ALA A 131 2.66 11.53 -8.61
C ALA A 131 3.95 12.07 -9.26
N PHE A 132 4.35 13.28 -8.89
CA PHE A 132 5.52 13.93 -9.45
C PHE A 132 6.82 13.26 -8.98
N ILE A 133 7.01 13.09 -7.68
CA ILE A 133 8.23 12.52 -7.08
C ILE A 133 8.42 11.05 -7.49
N SER A 134 7.35 10.24 -7.44
CA SER A 134 7.44 8.84 -7.83
C SER A 134 7.81 8.63 -9.31
N SER A 135 7.46 9.60 -10.18
CA SER A 135 7.80 9.53 -11.59
C SER A 135 9.30 9.65 -11.88
N PHE A 136 10.09 10.19 -10.94
CA PHE A 136 11.55 10.19 -11.06
C PHE A 136 12.19 8.79 -11.00
N ALA A 137 11.45 7.76 -10.59
CA ALA A 137 11.92 6.37 -10.65
C ALA A 137 12.39 5.96 -12.06
N VAL A 138 11.87 6.59 -13.12
CA VAL A 138 12.28 6.33 -14.50
C VAL A 138 13.78 6.55 -14.72
N ILE A 139 14.40 7.48 -13.97
CA ILE A 139 15.81 7.85 -14.13
C ILE A 139 16.74 6.70 -13.70
N PRO A 140 16.73 6.27 -12.43
CA PRO A 140 17.65 5.22 -11.97
C PRO A 140 17.35 3.87 -12.61
N VAL A 141 16.06 3.52 -12.87
CA VAL A 141 15.69 2.25 -13.53
C VAL A 141 16.27 2.20 -14.93
N TYR A 142 16.04 3.25 -15.75
CA TYR A 142 16.55 3.29 -17.12
C TYR A 142 18.08 3.23 -17.14
N ILE A 143 18.75 4.07 -16.35
CA ILE A 143 20.22 4.13 -16.32
C ILE A 143 20.81 2.80 -15.88
N PHE A 144 20.30 2.21 -14.77
CA PHE A 144 20.79 0.94 -14.26
C PHE A 144 20.61 -0.19 -15.27
N THR A 145 19.39 -0.36 -15.78
CA THR A 145 19.08 -1.45 -16.74
C THR A 145 19.82 -1.27 -18.06
N ARG A 146 19.99 -0.03 -18.52
CA ARG A 146 20.74 0.28 -19.72
C ARG A 146 22.23 -0.10 -19.64
N ARG A 147 22.79 -0.21 -18.42
CA ARG A 147 24.16 -0.73 -18.20
C ARG A 147 24.28 -2.22 -18.53
N ILE A 148 23.17 -2.96 -18.39
CA ILE A 148 23.15 -4.43 -18.51
C ILE A 148 22.63 -4.87 -19.87
N THR A 149 21.67 -4.15 -20.45
CA THR A 149 20.99 -4.50 -21.71
C THR A 149 20.92 -3.33 -22.69
N ASN A 150 20.11 -3.44 -23.75
CA ASN A 150 19.90 -2.39 -24.76
C ASN A 150 18.80 -1.38 -24.35
N ASP A 151 18.55 -0.35 -25.18
CA ASP A 151 17.56 0.71 -24.90
C ASP A 151 16.13 0.14 -24.79
N TYR A 152 15.76 -0.87 -25.58
CA TYR A 152 14.42 -1.49 -25.55
C TYR A 152 14.17 -2.21 -24.23
N GLY A 153 15.15 -2.99 -23.77
CA GLY A 153 15.08 -3.63 -22.48
C GLY A 153 15.07 -2.64 -21.31
N ALA A 154 15.81 -1.52 -21.44
CA ALA A 154 15.80 -0.47 -20.43
C ALA A 154 14.45 0.27 -20.37
N ILE A 155 13.82 0.56 -21.52
CA ILE A 155 12.47 1.14 -21.61
C ILE A 155 11.46 0.17 -20.96
N ALA A 156 11.50 -1.11 -21.33
CA ALA A 156 10.60 -2.11 -20.78
C ALA A 156 10.72 -2.23 -19.26
N ALA A 157 11.95 -2.34 -18.73
CA ALA A 157 12.18 -2.36 -17.29
C ALA A 157 11.61 -1.12 -16.59
N THR A 158 11.84 0.05 -17.19
CA THR A 158 11.39 1.33 -16.63
C THR A 158 9.87 1.39 -16.50
N LEU A 159 9.15 1.01 -17.55
CA LEU A 159 7.69 1.00 -17.52
C LEU A 159 7.13 -0.06 -16.57
N ILE A 160 7.71 -1.27 -16.56
CA ILE A 160 7.26 -2.35 -15.66
C ILE A 160 7.48 -1.98 -14.20
N VAL A 161 8.62 -1.35 -13.85
CA VAL A 161 8.90 -0.95 -12.46
C VAL A 161 8.09 0.28 -12.07
N ALA A 162 8.12 1.34 -12.88
CA ALA A 162 7.47 2.59 -12.54
C ALA A 162 5.94 2.52 -12.54
N LEU A 163 5.35 1.60 -13.31
CA LEU A 163 3.90 1.36 -13.40
C LEU A 163 3.49 0.03 -12.78
N GLY A 164 4.35 -0.57 -11.97
CA GLY A 164 4.02 -1.80 -11.25
C GLY A 164 2.76 -1.62 -10.39
N PRO A 165 1.86 -2.64 -10.30
CA PRO A 165 0.56 -2.49 -9.65
C PRO A 165 0.64 -1.91 -8.25
N ASN A 166 1.42 -2.50 -7.38
CA ASN A 166 1.57 -2.06 -5.99
C ASN A 166 2.20 -0.66 -5.87
N TYR A 167 3.07 -0.25 -6.80
CA TYR A 167 3.68 1.08 -6.77
C TYR A 167 2.76 2.17 -7.31
N ILE A 168 2.00 1.89 -8.39
CA ILE A 168 1.07 2.88 -8.98
C ILE A 168 -0.11 3.16 -8.05
N THR A 169 -0.63 2.14 -7.35
CA THR A 169 -1.77 2.29 -6.41
C THR A 169 -1.45 3.17 -5.22
N HIS A 170 -0.17 3.34 -4.86
CA HIS A 170 0.27 4.16 -3.72
C HIS A 170 1.02 5.45 -4.15
N THR A 171 0.93 5.83 -5.45
CA THR A 171 1.70 6.98 -5.95
C THR A 171 1.02 7.76 -7.08
N PHE A 172 -0.29 7.61 -7.29
CA PHE A 172 -1.04 8.45 -8.23
C PHE A 172 -1.43 9.80 -7.60
N ALA A 173 -1.97 10.72 -8.39
CA ALA A 173 -2.41 12.04 -7.91
C ALA A 173 -3.53 11.89 -6.87
N GLY A 174 -3.36 12.54 -5.73
CA GLY A 174 -4.24 12.37 -4.57
C GLY A 174 -3.81 11.29 -3.58
N PHE A 175 -2.68 10.62 -3.80
CA PHE A 175 -2.04 9.74 -2.83
C PHE A 175 -0.75 10.41 -2.31
N PHE A 176 -0.81 10.96 -1.10
CA PHE A 176 0.25 11.77 -0.52
C PHE A 176 0.90 11.08 0.67
N ASP A 177 1.75 10.08 0.39
CA ASP A 177 2.46 9.30 1.38
C ASP A 177 3.92 9.02 0.98
N THR A 178 4.69 8.52 1.93
CA THR A 178 6.14 8.23 1.84
C THR A 178 6.49 7.18 0.79
N ASP A 179 5.53 6.41 0.30
CA ASP A 179 5.70 5.42 -0.75
C ASP A 179 6.27 5.98 -2.06
N MET A 180 6.08 7.27 -2.30
CA MET A 180 6.68 7.97 -3.46
C MET A 180 8.20 7.84 -3.51
N PHE A 181 8.87 7.65 -2.37
CA PHE A 181 10.32 7.53 -2.25
C PHE A 181 10.84 6.09 -2.36
N ASN A 182 9.98 5.08 -2.08
CA ASN A 182 10.38 3.69 -1.81
C ASN A 182 10.93 2.93 -3.02
N VAL A 183 10.79 3.44 -4.23
CA VAL A 183 11.42 2.88 -5.45
C VAL A 183 12.56 3.77 -5.93
N THR A 184 12.33 5.08 -5.94
CA THR A 184 13.27 6.05 -6.53
C THR A 184 14.59 6.11 -5.77
N LEU A 185 14.55 6.33 -4.45
CA LEU A 185 15.77 6.50 -3.64
C LEU A 185 16.57 5.19 -3.51
N PRO A 186 15.96 4.02 -3.20
CA PRO A 186 16.70 2.77 -3.18
C PRO A 186 17.41 2.45 -4.49
N LEU A 187 16.79 2.73 -5.63
CA LEU A 187 17.41 2.49 -6.93
C LEU A 187 18.59 3.42 -7.22
N PHE A 188 18.52 4.69 -6.82
CA PHE A 188 19.69 5.58 -6.87
C PHE A 188 20.80 5.07 -5.95
N PHE A 189 20.48 4.62 -4.73
CA PHE A 189 21.44 4.02 -3.81
C PHE A 189 22.16 2.82 -4.44
N ILE A 190 21.39 1.84 -4.98
CA ILE A 190 21.94 0.65 -5.62
C ILE A 190 22.78 1.03 -6.87
N LEU A 191 22.27 1.95 -7.69
CA LEU A 191 22.99 2.43 -8.88
C LEU A 191 24.36 3.01 -8.49
N PHE A 192 24.39 3.93 -7.53
CA PHE A 192 25.62 4.58 -7.09
C PHE A 192 26.56 3.59 -6.38
N PHE A 193 26.01 2.68 -5.56
CA PHE A 193 26.80 1.63 -4.91
C PHE A 193 27.51 0.74 -5.96
N VAL A 194 26.76 0.24 -6.95
CA VAL A 194 27.34 -0.61 -8.01
C VAL A 194 28.35 0.16 -8.86
N GLU A 195 28.07 1.44 -9.18
CA GLU A 195 29.03 2.28 -9.92
C GLU A 195 30.30 2.55 -9.09
N ALA A 196 30.20 2.71 -7.75
CA ALA A 196 31.35 2.86 -6.88
C ALA A 196 32.23 1.58 -6.89
N VAL A 197 31.61 0.41 -6.73
CA VAL A 197 32.33 -0.89 -6.68
C VAL A 197 32.99 -1.25 -8.00
N LYS A 198 32.35 -0.97 -9.15
CA LYS A 198 32.88 -1.36 -10.48
C LYS A 198 33.86 -0.36 -11.08
N SER A 199 34.01 0.85 -10.50
CA SER A 199 34.85 1.91 -11.06
C SER A 199 36.33 1.63 -10.91
N ASP A 200 37.10 1.82 -11.98
CA ASP A 200 38.58 1.67 -11.94
C ASP A 200 39.26 2.90 -11.34
N LYS A 201 38.69 4.11 -11.55
CA LYS A 201 39.30 5.37 -11.09
C LYS A 201 38.90 5.68 -9.65
N LEU A 202 39.87 5.96 -8.81
CA LEU A 202 39.66 6.31 -7.40
C LEU A 202 38.65 7.46 -7.23
N VAL A 203 38.76 8.53 -8.03
CA VAL A 203 37.87 9.67 -7.99
C VAL A 203 36.41 9.24 -8.22
N HIS A 204 36.15 8.38 -9.19
CA HIS A 204 34.80 7.88 -9.45
C HIS A 204 34.30 7.00 -8.30
N ARG A 205 35.15 6.14 -7.71
CA ARG A 205 34.80 5.34 -6.53
C ARG A 205 34.34 6.23 -5.36
N VAL A 206 35.10 7.30 -5.08
CA VAL A 206 34.78 8.24 -4.01
C VAL A 206 33.51 9.02 -4.31
N ILE A 207 33.34 9.57 -5.52
CA ILE A 207 32.14 10.36 -5.89
C ILE A 207 30.89 9.46 -5.78
N PHE A 208 30.88 8.27 -6.36
CA PHE A 208 29.72 7.39 -6.29
C PHE A 208 29.47 6.85 -4.89
N ALA A 209 30.50 6.64 -4.08
CA ALA A 209 30.33 6.29 -2.67
C ALA A 209 29.65 7.42 -1.88
N ILE A 210 30.07 8.68 -2.09
CA ILE A 210 29.45 9.85 -1.46
C ILE A 210 27.99 9.99 -1.91
N LEU A 211 27.71 9.85 -3.22
CA LEU A 211 26.34 9.91 -3.73
C LEU A 211 25.46 8.79 -3.14
N SER A 212 26.01 7.59 -2.96
CA SER A 212 25.34 6.47 -2.29
C SER A 212 24.99 6.83 -0.83
N VAL A 213 25.93 7.41 -0.10
CA VAL A 213 25.73 7.85 1.31
C VAL A 213 24.68 8.96 1.40
N ILE A 214 24.75 9.98 0.53
CA ILE A 214 23.74 11.04 0.50
C ILE A 214 22.36 10.45 0.25
N THR A 215 22.24 9.53 -0.72
CA THR A 215 20.96 8.93 -1.06
C THR A 215 20.38 8.13 0.11
N ILE A 216 21.18 7.33 0.84
CA ILE A 216 20.68 6.59 1.99
C ILE A 216 20.35 7.52 3.17
N GLY A 217 21.07 8.60 3.35
CA GLY A 217 20.74 9.62 4.34
C GLY A 217 19.40 10.30 4.05
N ILE A 218 19.13 10.66 2.78
CA ILE A 218 17.81 11.18 2.37
C ILE A 218 16.72 10.11 2.59
N TYR A 219 17.01 8.86 2.23
CA TYR A 219 16.04 7.78 2.37
C TYR A 219 15.72 7.46 3.84
N SER A 220 16.68 7.60 4.75
CA SER A 220 16.44 7.44 6.20
C SER A 220 15.46 8.48 6.78
N LEU A 221 15.34 9.64 6.14
CA LEU A 221 14.35 10.66 6.47
C LEU A 221 13.00 10.44 5.77
N SER A 222 12.90 9.45 4.87
CA SER A 222 11.72 9.18 4.05
C SER A 222 10.94 7.96 4.49
N TRP A 223 11.60 6.96 5.08
CA TRP A 223 10.97 5.68 5.44
C TRP A 223 11.72 4.95 6.54
N THR A 224 11.02 4.41 7.52
CA THR A 224 11.61 3.68 8.66
C THR A 224 12.35 2.39 8.25
N GLY A 225 11.90 1.74 7.18
CA GLY A 225 12.53 0.53 6.64
C GLY A 225 13.79 0.74 5.80
N TYR A 226 14.38 1.94 5.81
CA TYR A 226 15.53 2.33 4.97
C TYR A 226 16.74 1.37 5.09
N MET A 227 16.90 0.70 6.22
CA MET A 227 18.05 -0.18 6.47
C MET A 227 18.03 -1.46 5.63
N PHE A 228 16.89 -1.82 5.04
CA PHE A 228 16.75 -3.01 4.19
C PHE A 228 17.79 -3.04 3.05
N TYR A 229 17.91 -1.95 2.30
CA TYR A 229 18.80 -1.92 1.13
C TYR A 229 20.30 -1.90 1.49
N PRO A 230 20.77 -1.12 2.48
CA PRO A 230 22.14 -1.27 3.00
C PRO A 230 22.46 -2.68 3.46
N ALA A 231 21.57 -3.34 4.20
CA ALA A 231 21.74 -4.72 4.65
C ALA A 231 21.86 -5.69 3.46
N VAL A 232 20.96 -5.56 2.47
CA VAL A 232 21.02 -6.37 1.23
C VAL A 232 22.35 -6.16 0.51
N MET A 233 22.83 -4.90 0.37
CA MET A 233 24.10 -4.63 -0.32
C MET A 233 25.32 -5.17 0.44
N ILE A 234 25.31 -5.16 1.76
CA ILE A 234 26.36 -5.82 2.56
C ILE A 234 26.36 -7.33 2.29
N ILE A 235 25.18 -7.98 2.30
CA ILE A 235 25.07 -9.40 2.00
C ILE A 235 25.53 -9.70 0.56
N VAL A 236 25.18 -8.85 -0.42
CA VAL A 236 25.66 -8.93 -1.80
C VAL A 236 27.19 -8.96 -1.84
N MET A 237 27.84 -8.07 -1.09
CA MET A 237 29.31 -8.02 -1.08
C MET A 237 29.93 -9.22 -0.36
N ILE A 238 29.32 -9.72 0.71
CA ILE A 238 29.76 -10.97 1.38
C ILE A 238 29.69 -12.13 0.38
N VAL A 239 28.54 -12.31 -0.29
CA VAL A 239 28.35 -13.38 -1.31
C VAL A 239 29.32 -13.18 -2.47
N PHE A 240 29.55 -11.94 -2.91
CA PHE A 240 30.55 -11.62 -3.95
C PHE A 240 31.97 -12.10 -3.56
N PHE A 241 32.45 -11.78 -2.36
CA PHE A 241 33.79 -12.20 -1.90
C PHE A 241 33.86 -13.70 -1.72
N ILE A 242 32.82 -14.35 -1.18
CA ILE A 242 32.75 -15.82 -1.06
C ILE A 242 32.84 -16.50 -2.43
N LEU A 243 32.05 -16.04 -3.40
CA LEU A 243 32.06 -16.60 -4.75
C LEU A 243 33.39 -16.34 -5.47
N CYS A 244 33.99 -15.16 -5.32
CA CYS A 244 35.31 -14.88 -5.87
C CYS A 244 36.38 -15.79 -5.29
N PHE A 245 36.36 -16.02 -3.96
CA PHE A 245 37.27 -16.98 -3.30
C PHE A 245 37.07 -18.40 -3.83
N TYR A 246 35.81 -18.87 -3.92
CA TYR A 246 35.51 -20.23 -4.41
C TYR A 246 35.87 -20.43 -5.90
N LEU A 247 35.82 -19.37 -6.72
CA LEU A 247 36.13 -19.42 -8.14
C LEU A 247 37.60 -19.08 -8.47
N ASP A 248 38.47 -18.96 -7.48
CA ASP A 248 39.86 -18.54 -7.61
C ASP A 248 40.03 -17.21 -8.40
N ILE A 249 39.17 -16.24 -8.11
CA ILE A 249 39.23 -14.89 -8.70
C ILE A 249 39.93 -13.96 -7.70
N GLU A 250 41.10 -13.47 -8.07
CA GLU A 250 41.84 -12.50 -7.25
C GLU A 250 41.09 -11.19 -7.19
N VAL A 251 40.68 -10.77 -5.98
CA VAL A 251 39.97 -9.51 -5.69
C VAL A 251 40.79 -8.63 -4.77
N LEU A 252 41.50 -9.23 -3.80
CA LEU A 252 42.29 -8.48 -2.80
C LEU A 252 43.76 -8.60 -3.10
N GLU A 253 44.46 -7.46 -3.16
CA GLU A 253 45.92 -7.44 -3.26
C GLU A 253 46.54 -7.74 -1.90
N PRO A 254 47.65 -8.50 -1.86
CA PRO A 254 48.32 -8.84 -0.61
C PRO A 254 48.82 -7.62 0.15
N PHE A 255 48.58 -7.59 1.47
CA PHE A 255 49.02 -6.48 2.36
C PHE A 255 50.50 -6.16 2.29
N ARG A 256 51.35 -7.19 2.10
CA ARG A 256 52.82 -7.08 2.02
C ARG A 256 53.30 -6.11 0.92
N ASN A 257 52.42 -5.78 -0.05
CA ASN A 257 52.77 -4.88 -1.15
C ASN A 257 52.62 -3.38 -0.78
N TYR A 258 52.20 -3.08 0.44
CA TYR A 258 51.84 -1.72 0.85
C TYR A 258 52.57 -1.30 2.14
N SER A 259 52.87 0.02 2.23
CA SER A 259 53.60 0.60 3.35
C SER A 259 52.77 0.64 4.66
N ASN A 260 51.46 0.78 4.54
CA ASN A 260 50.58 0.81 5.69
C ASN A 260 49.17 0.31 5.32
N LYS A 261 48.31 0.07 6.35
CA LYS A 261 46.97 -0.48 6.22
C LYS A 261 46.04 0.44 5.41
N LEU A 262 46.18 1.74 5.56
CA LEU A 262 45.33 2.72 4.84
C LEU A 262 45.64 2.71 3.33
N ASN A 263 46.93 2.74 2.95
CA ASN A 263 47.32 2.65 1.54
C ASN A 263 46.89 1.31 0.93
N TRP A 264 46.98 0.21 1.69
CA TRP A 264 46.43 -1.08 1.23
C TRP A 264 44.93 -0.99 0.96
N LEU A 265 44.12 -0.47 1.91
CA LEU A 265 42.69 -0.37 1.76
C LEU A 265 42.29 0.51 0.57
N ILE A 266 42.88 1.70 0.40
CA ILE A 266 42.58 2.63 -0.69
C ILE A 266 42.78 2.00 -2.07
N ASN A 267 43.78 1.12 -2.18
CA ASN A 267 44.09 0.43 -3.44
C ASN A 267 43.18 -0.79 -3.72
N GLN A 268 42.44 -1.32 -2.73
CA GLN A 268 41.46 -2.39 -2.97
C GLN A 268 40.28 -1.87 -3.76
N LYS A 269 40.08 -2.34 -4.99
CA LYS A 269 39.12 -1.77 -5.95
C LYS A 269 37.68 -1.92 -5.50
N GLU A 270 37.33 -3.07 -5.00
CA GLU A 270 35.98 -3.43 -4.58
C GLU A 270 35.73 -3.20 -3.09
N LEU A 271 36.72 -3.43 -2.23
CA LEU A 271 36.60 -3.29 -0.77
C LEU A 271 36.57 -1.83 -0.33
N PHE A 272 37.41 -0.97 -0.89
CA PHE A 272 37.53 0.44 -0.49
C PHE A 272 36.20 1.23 -0.59
N PRO A 273 35.48 1.22 -1.73
CA PRO A 273 34.22 1.95 -1.82
C PRO A 273 33.17 1.41 -0.85
N VAL A 274 33.13 0.11 -0.59
CA VAL A 274 32.22 -0.49 0.39
C VAL A 274 32.57 0.00 1.81
N ALA A 275 33.86 -0.07 2.20
CA ALA A 275 34.29 0.44 3.50
C ALA A 275 33.98 1.95 3.65
N LEU A 276 34.20 2.73 2.59
CA LEU A 276 33.88 4.17 2.58
C LEU A 276 32.38 4.42 2.76
N ILE A 277 31.52 3.68 2.05
CA ILE A 277 30.05 3.79 2.16
C ILE A 277 29.60 3.40 3.57
N VAL A 278 30.13 2.31 4.14
CA VAL A 278 29.78 1.88 5.49
C VAL A 278 30.18 2.92 6.53
N VAL A 279 31.41 3.44 6.49
CA VAL A 279 31.89 4.42 7.47
C VAL A 279 31.16 5.75 7.32
N LEU A 280 31.13 6.31 6.11
CA LEU A 280 30.43 7.60 5.88
C LEU A 280 28.92 7.45 6.03
N GLY A 281 28.35 6.29 5.66
CA GLY A 281 26.93 5.99 5.85
C GLY A 281 26.56 5.94 7.32
N ALA A 282 27.36 5.26 8.16
CA ALA A 282 27.13 5.24 9.61
C ALA A 282 27.22 6.65 10.22
N ILE A 283 28.22 7.45 9.79
CA ILE A 283 28.33 8.86 10.23
C ILE A 283 27.12 9.66 9.75
N GLY A 284 26.73 9.54 8.47
CA GLY A 284 25.57 10.24 7.91
C GLY A 284 24.27 9.92 8.64
N LEU A 285 24.02 8.64 8.92
CA LEU A 285 22.84 8.17 9.67
C LEU A 285 22.84 8.68 11.12
N LEU A 286 23.99 8.81 11.77
CA LEU A 286 24.06 9.45 13.09
C LEU A 286 23.57 10.90 13.07
N PHE A 287 23.79 11.63 11.96
CA PHE A 287 23.32 13.01 11.81
C PHE A 287 21.85 13.10 11.39
N THR A 288 21.31 12.12 10.63
CA THR A 288 19.92 12.16 10.13
C THR A 288 18.91 11.60 11.11
N VAL A 289 19.17 10.41 11.66
CA VAL A 289 18.23 9.69 12.54
C VAL A 289 18.76 9.42 13.95
N GLY A 290 20.00 9.78 14.22
CA GLY A 290 20.63 9.54 15.52
C GLY A 290 20.91 8.05 15.81
N ILE A 291 21.46 7.76 17.00
CA ILE A 291 21.79 6.39 17.40
C ILE A 291 20.51 5.58 17.68
N GLY A 292 19.46 6.22 18.24
CA GLY A 292 18.15 5.58 18.48
C GLY A 292 17.53 5.08 17.19
N GLY A 293 17.37 5.95 16.19
CA GLY A 293 16.78 5.58 14.90
C GLY A 293 17.58 4.51 14.12
N ILE A 294 18.91 4.43 14.33
CA ILE A 294 19.71 3.33 13.77
C ILE A 294 19.37 2.01 14.46
N LEU A 295 19.30 2.00 15.80
CA LEU A 295 18.99 0.81 16.57
C LEU A 295 17.58 0.31 16.29
N ASP A 296 16.61 1.21 16.20
CA ASP A 296 15.22 0.91 15.85
C ASP A 296 15.11 0.30 14.45
N ALA A 297 15.82 0.86 13.46
CA ALA A 297 15.84 0.32 12.11
C ALA A 297 16.50 -1.07 12.03
N ILE A 298 17.55 -1.34 12.84
CA ILE A 298 18.17 -2.66 12.94
C ILE A 298 17.22 -3.65 13.63
N SER A 299 16.57 -3.24 14.73
CA SER A 299 15.59 -4.08 15.42
C SER A 299 14.38 -4.39 14.52
N GLY A 300 13.94 -3.43 13.70
CA GLY A 300 12.90 -3.62 12.69
C GLY A 300 13.24 -4.67 11.63
N LEU A 301 14.51 -4.78 11.22
CA LEU A 301 14.95 -5.84 10.31
C LEU A 301 14.83 -7.26 10.93
N THR A 302 15.01 -7.36 12.24
CA THR A 302 14.92 -8.64 12.96
C THR A 302 13.55 -8.90 13.53
N GLY A 303 12.81 -7.85 13.91
CA GLY A 303 11.48 -7.88 14.51
C GLY A 303 10.33 -8.05 13.53
N GLY A 304 10.57 -7.93 12.21
CA GLY A 304 9.54 -8.06 11.18
C GLY A 304 8.75 -9.38 11.22
N PHE A 305 9.32 -10.44 11.81
CA PHE A 305 8.64 -11.71 12.00
C PHE A 305 7.58 -11.70 13.12
N SER A 306 7.61 -10.72 14.03
CA SER A 306 6.67 -10.60 15.15
C SER A 306 5.51 -9.62 14.89
N LEU A 307 5.54 -8.85 13.80
CA LEU A 307 4.51 -7.84 13.47
C LEU A 307 3.11 -8.44 13.29
N LEU A 308 3.02 -9.71 12.90
CA LEU A 308 1.78 -10.42 12.64
C LEU A 308 1.35 -11.34 13.80
N SER A 309 1.88 -11.15 15.01
CA SER A 309 1.33 -11.84 16.19
C SER A 309 -0.07 -11.29 16.49
N ALA A 310 -0.99 -12.17 16.89
CA ALA A 310 -2.37 -11.78 17.20
C ALA A 310 -2.46 -10.78 18.37
N SER A 311 -1.49 -10.79 19.26
CA SER A 311 -1.42 -9.90 20.42
C SER A 311 -0.08 -9.20 20.54
N HIS A 312 -0.11 -7.98 21.06
CA HIS A 312 1.06 -7.28 21.58
C HIS A 312 0.89 -7.21 23.10
N ASP A 313 1.73 -7.94 23.83
CA ASP A 313 1.50 -8.28 25.25
C ASP A 313 0.13 -8.97 25.41
N VAL A 314 -0.79 -8.37 26.17
CA VAL A 314 -2.16 -8.89 26.38
C VAL A 314 -3.19 -8.22 25.45
N TRP A 315 -2.82 -7.11 24.79
CA TRP A 315 -3.72 -6.34 23.92
C TRP A 315 -3.81 -6.92 22.53
N PRO A 316 -4.95 -6.78 21.83
CA PRO A 316 -5.05 -7.19 20.45
C PRO A 316 -4.16 -6.32 19.57
N ASN A 317 -3.51 -6.95 18.59
CA ASN A 317 -2.62 -6.27 17.67
C ASN A 317 -3.40 -5.78 16.44
N VAL A 318 -3.52 -4.47 16.28
CA VAL A 318 -4.26 -3.87 15.15
C VAL A 318 -3.62 -4.16 13.79
N PHE A 319 -2.32 -4.40 13.72
CA PHE A 319 -1.67 -4.76 12.46
C PHE A 319 -2.25 -6.00 11.77
N VAL A 320 -2.96 -6.88 12.50
CA VAL A 320 -3.69 -8.01 11.90
C VAL A 320 -4.89 -7.56 11.05
N SER A 321 -5.42 -6.35 11.26
CA SER A 321 -6.52 -5.76 10.49
C SER A 321 -6.06 -4.91 9.30
N VAL A 322 -4.80 -4.46 9.30
CA VAL A 322 -4.27 -3.60 8.25
C VAL A 322 -4.03 -4.41 6.98
N ALA A 323 -4.74 -4.07 5.90
CA ALA A 323 -4.72 -4.84 4.64
C ALA A 323 -3.31 -4.99 4.04
N GLU A 324 -2.48 -3.97 4.15
CA GLU A 324 -1.11 -3.97 3.65
C GLU A 324 -0.15 -4.88 4.42
N MET A 325 -0.48 -5.17 5.69
CA MET A 325 0.29 -6.08 6.53
C MET A 325 -0.14 -7.54 6.39
N GLN A 326 -1.24 -7.82 5.66
CA GLN A 326 -1.67 -9.20 5.41
C GLN A 326 -0.67 -9.93 4.52
N ARG A 327 -0.42 -11.20 4.84
CA ARG A 327 0.44 -12.05 4.02
C ARG A 327 -0.21 -12.29 2.66
N PRO A 328 0.48 -11.98 1.54
CA PRO A 328 -0.09 -12.24 0.24
C PRO A 328 -0.24 -13.75 0.00
N ASN A 329 -1.41 -14.16 -0.44
CA ASN A 329 -1.59 -15.54 -0.92
C ASN A 329 -1.05 -15.66 -2.35
N LEU A 330 0.26 -15.79 -2.48
CA LEU A 330 0.94 -15.86 -3.78
C LEU A 330 0.52 -17.07 -4.64
N LEU A 331 -0.15 -18.05 -4.04
CA LEU A 331 -0.62 -19.26 -4.72
C LEU A 331 -2.15 -19.32 -4.84
N ALA A 332 -2.87 -18.26 -4.47
CA ALA A 332 -4.31 -18.18 -4.69
C ALA A 332 -4.62 -18.33 -6.18
N GLY A 333 -5.43 -19.32 -6.54
CA GLY A 333 -5.67 -19.67 -7.95
C GLY A 333 -4.57 -20.51 -8.60
N GLY A 334 -3.64 -21.10 -7.82
CA GLY A 334 -2.53 -21.92 -8.29
C GLY A 334 -1.38 -21.12 -8.92
N LEU A 335 -0.41 -21.82 -9.50
CA LEU A 335 0.72 -21.17 -10.20
C LEU A 335 0.27 -20.17 -11.29
N PRO A 336 -0.76 -20.45 -12.13
CA PRO A 336 -1.25 -19.45 -13.07
C PRO A 336 -1.78 -18.20 -12.39
N GLY A 337 -2.51 -18.31 -11.28
CA GLY A 337 -3.02 -17.14 -10.54
C GLY A 337 -1.92 -16.27 -9.98
N ALA A 338 -0.86 -16.86 -9.44
CA ALA A 338 0.28 -16.12 -8.90
C ALA A 338 1.05 -15.31 -9.97
N PHE A 339 1.09 -15.78 -11.23
CA PHE A 339 1.79 -15.11 -12.32
C PHE A 339 0.89 -14.32 -13.26
N LEU A 340 -0.39 -14.65 -13.32
CA LEU A 340 -1.37 -14.01 -14.20
C LEU A 340 -2.34 -13.11 -13.45
N ALA A 341 -2.26 -13.06 -12.12
CA ALA A 341 -3.16 -12.28 -11.29
C ALA A 341 -3.19 -10.81 -11.70
N ASN A 342 -4.39 -10.27 -11.75
CA ASN A 342 -4.65 -8.86 -11.99
C ASN A 342 -4.21 -8.03 -10.77
N THR A 343 -4.38 -6.76 -10.80
CA THR A 343 -4.15 -5.67 -9.84
C THR A 343 -3.48 -5.99 -8.48
N SER A 344 -3.67 -7.16 -7.91
CA SER A 344 -3.02 -7.64 -6.67
C SER A 344 -1.73 -8.45 -6.92
N GLY A 345 -1.34 -8.65 -8.20
CA GLY A 345 -0.14 -9.38 -8.57
C GLY A 345 1.15 -8.56 -8.42
N ILE A 346 2.28 -9.26 -8.40
CA ILE A 346 3.61 -8.61 -8.37
C ILE A 346 3.82 -7.79 -9.64
N ILE A 347 3.43 -8.34 -10.80
CA ILE A 347 3.48 -7.66 -12.10
C ILE A 347 2.25 -8.10 -12.90
N ASN A 348 1.57 -7.16 -13.54
CA ASN A 348 0.35 -7.43 -14.28
C ASN A 348 0.52 -8.42 -15.44
N GLY A 349 -0.38 -9.36 -15.54
CA GLY A 349 -0.57 -10.25 -16.67
C GLY A 349 0.71 -10.99 -17.10
N ILE A 350 0.95 -11.02 -18.42
CA ILE A 350 2.12 -11.69 -19.00
C ILE A 350 3.46 -11.14 -18.49
N GLY A 351 3.47 -9.93 -17.95
CA GLY A 351 4.66 -9.31 -17.34
C GLY A 351 5.24 -10.14 -16.19
N GLY A 352 4.39 -10.79 -15.37
CA GLY A 352 4.83 -11.70 -14.32
C GLY A 352 5.57 -12.93 -14.84
N ILE A 353 5.06 -13.53 -15.93
CA ILE A 353 5.72 -14.65 -16.61
C ILE A 353 7.06 -14.21 -17.20
N VAL A 354 7.08 -13.06 -17.87
CA VAL A 354 8.31 -12.51 -18.46
C VAL A 354 9.33 -12.19 -17.39
N ALA A 355 8.91 -11.68 -16.23
CA ALA A 355 9.79 -11.41 -15.10
C ALA A 355 10.41 -12.70 -14.53
N PHE A 356 9.61 -13.75 -14.36
CA PHE A 356 10.10 -15.05 -13.88
C PHE A 356 11.14 -15.66 -14.83
N PHE A 357 10.83 -15.74 -16.13
CA PHE A 357 11.80 -16.21 -17.12
C PHE A 357 12.99 -15.24 -17.25
N GLY A 358 12.78 -13.95 -17.02
CA GLY A 358 13.85 -12.96 -16.97
C GLY A 358 14.83 -13.24 -15.82
N VAL A 359 14.35 -13.58 -14.63
CA VAL A 359 15.19 -13.98 -13.49
C VAL A 359 16.02 -15.22 -13.86
N LEU A 360 15.35 -16.27 -14.38
CA LEU A 360 16.06 -17.49 -14.80
C LEU A 360 17.10 -17.20 -15.88
N LEU A 361 16.77 -16.40 -16.88
CA LEU A 361 17.70 -16.01 -17.94
C LEU A 361 18.91 -15.25 -17.39
N VAL A 362 18.68 -14.28 -16.51
CA VAL A 362 19.73 -13.45 -15.90
C VAL A 362 20.70 -14.33 -15.11
N LEU A 363 20.19 -15.13 -14.19
CA LEU A 363 21.02 -16.01 -13.37
C LEU A 363 21.76 -17.04 -14.21
N PHE A 364 21.06 -17.70 -15.15
CA PHE A 364 21.68 -18.67 -16.06
C PHE A 364 22.78 -18.04 -16.93
N THR A 365 22.54 -16.85 -17.45
CA THR A 365 23.50 -16.15 -18.32
C THR A 365 24.77 -15.81 -17.54
N PHE A 366 24.65 -15.30 -16.31
CA PHE A 366 25.84 -15.00 -15.49
C PHE A 366 26.61 -16.25 -15.13
N VAL A 367 25.96 -17.33 -14.73
CA VAL A 367 26.60 -18.63 -14.45
C VAL A 367 27.29 -19.17 -15.71
N GLN A 368 26.61 -19.20 -16.85
CA GLN A 368 27.17 -19.67 -18.10
C GLN A 368 28.40 -18.84 -18.54
N ARG A 369 28.37 -17.52 -18.38
CA ARG A 369 29.51 -16.63 -18.67
C ARG A 369 30.66 -16.92 -17.74
N LEU A 370 30.45 -17.15 -16.46
CA LEU A 370 31.51 -17.55 -15.52
C LEU A 370 32.17 -18.89 -15.90
N LEU A 371 31.37 -19.89 -16.28
CA LEU A 371 31.85 -21.18 -16.74
C LEU A 371 32.70 -21.06 -18.02
N ARG A 372 32.26 -20.24 -18.97
CA ARG A 372 33.03 -19.97 -20.21
C ARG A 372 34.32 -19.22 -19.92
N LEU A 373 34.29 -18.19 -19.08
CA LEU A 373 35.47 -17.43 -18.67
C LEU A 373 36.50 -18.28 -17.92
N ARG A 374 36.06 -19.34 -17.24
CA ARG A 374 36.97 -20.33 -16.59
C ARG A 374 37.80 -21.13 -17.62
N SER A 375 37.23 -21.36 -18.82
CA SER A 375 37.89 -22.16 -19.88
C SER A 375 38.74 -21.34 -20.85
N VAL A 376 38.72 -19.98 -20.76
CA VAL A 376 39.49 -19.11 -21.62
C VAL A 376 40.95 -19.13 -21.21
N LYS A 377 41.81 -19.73 -22.02
CA LYS A 377 43.28 -19.62 -21.89
C LYS A 377 43.72 -18.35 -22.65
N VAL A 378 44.59 -17.55 -22.01
CA VAL A 378 45.30 -16.46 -22.68
C VAL A 378 46.13 -17.06 -23.79
N LYS A 379 45.95 -16.62 -25.03
CA LYS A 379 46.88 -16.99 -26.11
C LYS A 379 48.27 -16.46 -25.75
N GLY A 380 49.16 -17.39 -25.48
CA GLY A 380 50.56 -17.06 -25.16
C GLY A 380 51.18 -16.17 -26.20
N ASP A 381 51.95 -15.26 -25.71
CA ASP A 381 52.78 -14.30 -26.42
C ASP A 381 53.63 -14.98 -27.53
N SER A 382 53.14 -15.07 -28.74
CA SER A 382 53.93 -15.36 -29.89
C SER A 382 53.96 -14.11 -30.79
N SER A 383 55.09 -13.42 -30.65
CA SER A 383 55.50 -12.29 -31.40
C SER A 383 55.25 -12.40 -32.90
N LYS A 384 54.27 -11.63 -33.45
CA LYS A 384 54.33 -10.94 -34.74
C LYS A 384 53.13 -9.94 -34.87
N PRO A 385 53.34 -8.71 -35.21
CA PRO A 385 52.28 -7.74 -35.34
C PRO A 385 51.58 -7.89 -36.71
N HIS A 386 50.42 -8.57 -36.73
CA HIS A 386 49.60 -8.57 -37.93
C HIS A 386 48.47 -7.53 -37.78
N LYS A 387 48.41 -6.64 -38.77
CA LYS A 387 47.47 -5.57 -39.04
C LYS A 387 45.98 -5.90 -38.75
N SER A 388 45.57 -5.74 -37.49
CA SER A 388 44.14 -5.79 -37.10
C SER A 388 43.75 -4.62 -36.21
N LYS A 389 44.39 -3.45 -36.38
CA LYS A 389 44.14 -2.26 -35.56
C LYS A 389 42.76 -1.63 -35.77
N ARG A 390 42.03 -1.94 -36.85
CA ARG A 390 40.71 -1.33 -37.16
C ARG A 390 39.53 -2.05 -36.53
N LYS A 391 39.61 -3.37 -36.27
CA LYS A 391 38.54 -4.14 -35.58
C LYS A 391 38.60 -4.02 -34.05
N ALA A 392 39.81 -3.94 -33.51
CA ALA A 392 40.01 -3.81 -32.06
C ALA A 392 39.50 -2.46 -31.49
N THR A 393 39.51 -1.39 -32.29
CA THR A 393 39.05 -0.06 -31.87
C THR A 393 37.51 0.07 -31.80
N SER A 394 36.77 -0.70 -32.60
CA SER A 394 35.30 -0.73 -32.54
C SER A 394 34.81 -1.59 -31.34
N ILE A 395 35.52 -2.66 -31.04
CA ILE A 395 35.24 -3.54 -29.90
C ILE A 395 35.56 -2.81 -28.58
N ARG A 396 36.66 -2.04 -28.52
CA ARG A 396 37.01 -1.26 -27.31
C ARG A 396 36.02 -0.14 -26.96
N LYS A 397 35.17 0.30 -27.92
CA LYS A 397 34.14 1.35 -27.73
C LYS A 397 32.82 0.80 -27.19
N GLU A 398 32.56 -0.48 -27.33
CA GLU A 398 31.37 -1.16 -26.70
C GLU A 398 31.66 -1.76 -25.32
N GLN A 399 32.92 -1.88 -24.94
CA GLN A 399 33.39 -2.52 -23.69
C GLN A 399 33.06 -1.75 -22.39
N ASP A 400 32.63 -0.49 -22.47
CA ASP A 400 32.14 0.25 -21.29
C ASP A 400 30.71 -0.14 -20.88
N ARG A 401 30.06 -1.06 -21.61
CA ARG A 401 28.71 -1.53 -21.31
C ARG A 401 28.75 -3.05 -21.11
N PHE A 402 28.39 -3.43 -19.88
CA PHE A 402 28.15 -4.83 -19.58
C PHE A 402 26.84 -5.24 -20.24
N ARG A 403 26.88 -5.88 -21.41
CA ARG A 403 25.72 -6.45 -22.09
C ARG A 403 25.63 -7.94 -21.81
N ILE A 404 24.43 -8.41 -21.51
CA ILE A 404 24.11 -9.84 -21.51
C ILE A 404 24.02 -10.31 -22.97
N SER A 405 25.18 -10.60 -23.57
CA SER A 405 25.29 -11.18 -24.89
C SER A 405 26.19 -12.42 -24.80
N LEU A 406 25.72 -13.54 -25.29
CA LEU A 406 26.46 -14.80 -25.31
C LEU A 406 27.56 -14.85 -26.38
N LYS A 407 27.56 -13.90 -27.34
CA LYS A 407 28.48 -13.91 -28.50
C LYS A 407 29.85 -13.25 -28.22
N ASP A 408 29.98 -12.43 -27.18
CA ASP A 408 31.14 -11.56 -27.04
C ASP A 408 32.30 -12.11 -26.19
N ILE A 409 32.35 -13.43 -25.91
CA ILE A 409 33.41 -14.05 -25.10
C ILE A 409 34.64 -14.50 -25.97
N GLY A 410 34.82 -13.91 -27.13
CA GLY A 410 35.73 -14.44 -28.13
C GLY A 410 37.17 -13.87 -28.18
N SER A 411 37.49 -12.72 -27.58
CA SER A 411 38.84 -12.15 -27.68
C SER A 411 39.15 -11.15 -26.58
N PHE A 412 39.66 -11.63 -25.46
CA PHE A 412 40.29 -10.79 -24.45
C PHE A 412 41.78 -10.60 -24.81
N GLY A 413 42.22 -9.32 -24.76
CA GLY A 413 43.62 -8.96 -25.07
C GLY A 413 44.60 -9.15 -23.92
N SER A 414 44.09 -9.30 -22.68
CA SER A 414 44.94 -9.46 -21.50
C SER A 414 44.25 -10.27 -20.38
N THR A 415 45.04 -10.82 -19.49
CA THR A 415 44.56 -11.52 -18.27
C THR A 415 43.76 -10.61 -17.39
N ASP A 416 44.12 -9.32 -17.31
CA ASP A 416 43.41 -8.30 -16.51
C ASP A 416 42.00 -8.06 -17.02
N GLU A 417 41.78 -8.02 -18.36
CA GLU A 417 40.44 -7.88 -18.94
C GLU A 417 39.57 -9.11 -18.61
N ILE A 418 40.14 -10.33 -18.63
CA ILE A 418 39.43 -11.55 -18.24
C ILE A 418 39.03 -11.48 -16.77
N ASN A 419 39.94 -11.14 -15.86
CA ASN A 419 39.67 -11.04 -14.43
C ASN A 419 38.66 -9.94 -14.12
N LYS A 420 38.72 -8.81 -14.77
CA LYS A 420 37.72 -7.75 -14.65
C LYS A 420 36.34 -8.23 -15.09
N SER A 421 36.24 -8.96 -16.21
CA SER A 421 34.99 -9.53 -16.70
C SER A 421 34.43 -10.58 -15.72
N LYS A 422 35.29 -11.44 -15.15
CA LYS A 422 34.88 -12.41 -14.12
C LYS A 422 34.33 -11.71 -12.90
N ARG A 423 35.01 -10.72 -12.33
CA ARG A 423 34.57 -9.95 -11.17
C ARG A 423 33.22 -9.29 -11.40
N LEU A 424 33.01 -8.64 -12.56
CA LEU A 424 31.73 -8.02 -12.90
C LEU A 424 30.58 -9.04 -13.02
N ASN A 425 30.85 -10.22 -13.59
CA ASN A 425 29.83 -11.26 -13.68
C ASN A 425 29.46 -11.81 -12.28
N VAL A 426 30.43 -12.00 -11.38
CA VAL A 426 30.16 -12.42 -10.00
C VAL A 426 29.40 -11.33 -9.25
N LEU A 427 29.76 -10.05 -9.42
CA LEU A 427 29.07 -8.94 -8.76
C LEU A 427 27.58 -8.89 -9.15
N TYR A 428 27.27 -8.94 -10.45
CA TYR A 428 25.87 -8.92 -10.90
C TYR A 428 25.12 -10.21 -10.54
N LEU A 429 25.78 -11.38 -10.57
CA LEU A 429 25.16 -12.62 -10.09
C LEU A 429 24.81 -12.53 -8.61
N SER A 430 25.73 -12.08 -7.77
CA SER A 430 25.52 -11.89 -6.33
C SER A 430 24.41 -10.87 -6.09
N LEU A 431 24.42 -9.76 -6.84
CA LEU A 431 23.41 -8.70 -6.73
C LEU A 431 22.01 -9.24 -6.99
N PHE A 432 21.76 -9.83 -8.17
CA PHE A 432 20.41 -10.30 -8.51
C PHE A 432 19.98 -11.47 -7.63
N LEU A 433 20.86 -12.41 -7.33
CA LEU A 433 20.54 -13.54 -6.47
C LEU A 433 20.10 -13.08 -5.07
N VAL A 434 20.93 -12.27 -4.41
CA VAL A 434 20.66 -11.83 -3.04
C VAL A 434 19.47 -10.88 -3.00
N TRP A 435 19.40 -9.91 -3.93
CA TRP A 435 18.32 -8.93 -3.96
C TRP A 435 16.96 -9.60 -4.16
N ILE A 436 16.83 -10.52 -5.13
CA ILE A 436 15.57 -11.25 -5.38
C ILE A 436 15.20 -12.10 -4.17
N LEU A 437 16.15 -12.85 -3.58
CA LEU A 437 15.86 -13.69 -2.41
C LEU A 437 15.47 -12.88 -1.18
N ALA A 438 16.18 -11.79 -0.90
CA ALA A 438 15.85 -10.89 0.21
C ALA A 438 14.50 -10.22 0.02
N SER A 439 14.20 -9.74 -1.20
CA SER A 439 12.90 -9.14 -1.52
C SER A 439 11.75 -10.16 -1.45
N ALA A 440 11.96 -11.39 -1.92
CA ALA A 440 10.96 -12.45 -1.81
C ALA A 440 10.70 -12.83 -0.34
N ALA A 441 11.75 -12.85 0.50
CA ALA A 441 11.59 -13.05 1.94
C ALA A 441 10.80 -11.91 2.59
N ALA A 442 11.05 -10.64 2.21
CA ALA A 442 10.29 -9.50 2.71
C ALA A 442 8.79 -9.60 2.38
N VAL A 443 8.43 -10.03 1.16
CA VAL A 443 7.02 -10.20 0.74
C VAL A 443 6.26 -11.18 1.63
N THR A 444 6.92 -12.15 2.25
CA THR A 444 6.26 -13.08 3.19
C THR A 444 5.78 -12.39 4.47
N GLN A 445 6.20 -11.15 4.73
CA GLN A 445 5.84 -10.38 5.91
C GLN A 445 4.64 -9.43 5.69
N GLY A 446 4.24 -9.18 4.43
CA GLY A 446 3.08 -8.35 4.11
C GLY A 446 3.02 -7.94 2.65
N THR A 447 1.81 -7.59 2.18
CA THR A 447 1.58 -7.17 0.79
C THR A 447 2.30 -5.88 0.45
N ARG A 448 2.50 -4.98 1.42
CA ARG A 448 3.25 -3.72 1.23
C ARG A 448 4.68 -3.92 0.71
N PHE A 449 5.30 -5.07 1.01
CA PHE A 449 6.66 -5.39 0.54
C PHE A 449 6.70 -5.90 -0.91
N ILE A 450 5.56 -6.05 -1.58
CA ILE A 450 5.50 -6.43 -3.01
C ILE A 450 6.27 -5.42 -3.85
N GLN A 451 6.18 -4.11 -3.55
CA GLN A 451 6.92 -3.07 -4.26
C GLN A 451 8.44 -3.28 -4.24
N VAL A 452 9.00 -3.86 -3.15
CA VAL A 452 10.44 -4.15 -3.04
C VAL A 452 10.85 -5.26 -4.01
N LEU A 453 9.98 -6.26 -4.24
CA LEU A 453 10.24 -7.39 -5.14
C LEU A 453 10.00 -7.02 -6.62
N VAL A 454 9.04 -6.13 -6.91
CA VAL A 454 8.75 -5.65 -8.28
C VAL A 454 9.99 -5.05 -8.93
N VAL A 455 10.83 -4.36 -8.18
CA VAL A 455 12.01 -3.67 -8.70
C VAL A 455 13.02 -4.64 -9.35
N PRO A 456 13.61 -5.64 -8.65
CA PRO A 456 14.55 -6.56 -9.29
C PRO A 456 13.88 -7.44 -10.34
N MET A 457 12.62 -7.85 -10.16
CA MET A 457 11.88 -8.64 -11.15
C MET A 457 11.59 -7.84 -12.41
N GLY A 458 11.16 -6.59 -12.32
CA GLY A 458 10.92 -5.72 -13.47
C GLY A 458 12.20 -5.42 -14.25
N ILE A 459 13.33 -5.24 -13.57
CA ILE A 459 14.64 -5.11 -14.21
C ILE A 459 15.00 -6.41 -14.97
N CYS A 460 14.78 -7.57 -14.38
CA CYS A 460 15.02 -8.87 -15.04
C CYS A 460 14.07 -9.06 -16.25
N ALA A 461 12.82 -8.65 -16.16
CA ALA A 461 11.89 -8.65 -17.30
C ALA A 461 12.39 -7.77 -18.44
N GLY A 462 12.87 -6.57 -18.13
CA GLY A 462 13.46 -5.69 -19.14
C GLY A 462 14.73 -6.27 -19.77
N ILE A 463 15.57 -6.94 -18.99
CA ILE A 463 16.75 -7.65 -19.54
C ILE A 463 16.30 -8.76 -20.49
N PHE A 464 15.25 -9.51 -20.16
CA PHE A 464 14.68 -10.53 -21.05
C PHE A 464 14.19 -9.91 -22.36
N VAL A 465 13.45 -8.79 -22.31
CA VAL A 465 13.02 -8.04 -23.50
C VAL A 465 14.21 -7.63 -24.35
N GLY A 466 15.23 -7.07 -23.73
CA GLY A 466 16.44 -6.67 -24.43
C GLY A 466 17.17 -7.84 -25.08
N TYR A 467 17.19 -9.00 -24.44
CA TYR A 467 17.75 -10.25 -25.01
C TYR A 467 16.92 -10.73 -26.20
N ALA A 468 15.59 -10.74 -26.10
CA ALA A 468 14.69 -11.13 -27.18
C ALA A 468 14.87 -10.23 -28.41
N VAL A 469 14.98 -8.92 -28.17
CA VAL A 469 15.25 -7.93 -29.21
C VAL A 469 16.61 -8.18 -29.91
N ASP A 470 17.68 -8.41 -29.15
CA ASP A 470 19.00 -8.68 -29.72
C ASP A 470 19.02 -10.03 -30.46
N TYR A 471 18.27 -11.03 -29.99
CA TYR A 471 18.13 -12.32 -30.66
C TYR A 471 17.46 -12.19 -32.03
N VAL A 472 16.33 -11.47 -32.10
CA VAL A 472 15.61 -11.21 -33.36
C VAL A 472 16.49 -10.46 -34.34
N LYS A 473 17.17 -9.39 -33.91
CA LYS A 473 18.10 -8.63 -34.74
C LYS A 473 19.24 -9.48 -35.32
N ALA A 474 19.73 -10.45 -34.57
CA ALA A 474 20.91 -11.22 -34.91
C ALA A 474 20.61 -12.49 -35.74
N ASN A 475 19.44 -13.11 -35.55
CA ASN A 475 19.20 -14.48 -36.00
C ASN A 475 17.99 -14.65 -36.93
N ILE A 476 17.10 -13.64 -37.04
CA ILE A 476 15.85 -13.79 -37.80
C ILE A 476 15.88 -12.83 -38.97
N ASP A 477 15.94 -13.38 -40.18
CA ASP A 477 16.00 -12.64 -41.44
C ASP A 477 14.80 -12.95 -42.36
N ASP A 478 14.10 -14.08 -42.12
CA ASP A 478 13.04 -14.50 -43.01
C ASP A 478 11.70 -13.78 -42.70
N ASP A 479 10.99 -13.36 -43.73
CA ASP A 479 9.77 -12.56 -43.64
C ASP A 479 8.61 -13.32 -42.96
N ARG A 480 8.54 -14.67 -43.09
CA ARG A 480 7.47 -15.48 -42.47
C ARG A 480 7.60 -15.46 -40.96
N THR A 481 8.81 -15.73 -40.43
CA THR A 481 9.08 -15.71 -38.99
C THR A 481 8.88 -14.31 -38.44
N LEU A 482 9.33 -13.25 -39.11
CA LEU A 482 9.10 -11.88 -38.66
C LEU A 482 7.60 -11.56 -38.62
N PHE A 483 6.80 -12.00 -39.59
CA PHE A 483 5.36 -11.77 -39.61
C PHE A 483 4.63 -12.57 -38.51
N LEU A 484 5.01 -13.84 -38.28
CA LEU A 484 4.44 -14.66 -37.18
C LEU A 484 4.70 -14.00 -35.80
N ILE A 485 5.92 -13.51 -35.58
CA ILE A 485 6.24 -12.77 -34.35
C ILE A 485 5.37 -11.51 -34.24
N ALA A 486 5.19 -10.77 -35.38
CA ALA A 486 4.36 -9.59 -35.37
C ALA A 486 2.89 -9.88 -35.03
N ILE A 487 2.31 -11.00 -35.54
CA ILE A 487 0.94 -11.44 -35.20
C ILE A 487 0.83 -11.71 -33.68
N VAL A 488 1.75 -12.51 -33.13
CA VAL A 488 1.75 -12.83 -31.69
C VAL A 488 1.88 -11.55 -30.86
N CYS A 489 2.80 -10.65 -31.21
CA CYS A 489 2.97 -9.38 -30.53
C CYS A 489 1.72 -8.49 -30.65
N SER A 490 1.07 -8.46 -31.81
CA SER A 490 -0.16 -7.70 -32.04
C SER A 490 -1.30 -8.21 -31.12
N PHE A 491 -1.41 -9.54 -30.97
CA PHE A 491 -2.36 -10.13 -30.03
C PHE A 491 -2.03 -9.75 -28.58
N LEU A 492 -0.76 -9.87 -28.17
CA LEU A 492 -0.32 -9.53 -26.81
C LEU A 492 -0.44 -8.03 -26.48
N ILE A 493 -0.48 -7.14 -27.48
CA ILE A 493 -0.78 -5.71 -27.30
C ILE A 493 -2.31 -5.51 -27.16
N ALA A 494 -3.08 -6.12 -28.03
CA ALA A 494 -4.52 -5.90 -28.13
C ALA A 494 -5.31 -6.59 -27.00
N PHE A 495 -4.84 -7.74 -26.52
CA PHE A 495 -5.54 -8.50 -25.49
C PHE A 495 -5.66 -7.74 -24.15
N PRO A 496 -4.58 -7.19 -23.54
CA PRO A 496 -4.73 -6.37 -22.35
C PRO A 496 -5.65 -5.16 -22.55
N LEU A 497 -5.57 -4.53 -23.71
CA LEU A 497 -6.44 -3.40 -24.05
C LEU A 497 -7.93 -3.81 -24.10
N SER A 498 -8.24 -5.02 -24.54
CA SER A 498 -9.62 -5.55 -24.53
C SER A 498 -10.16 -5.87 -23.13
N GLN A 499 -9.28 -6.00 -22.12
CA GLN A 499 -9.67 -6.36 -20.75
C GLN A 499 -9.97 -5.14 -19.85
N ILE A 500 -9.68 -3.92 -20.30
CA ILE A 500 -9.92 -2.70 -19.52
C ILE A 500 -11.31 -2.09 -19.79
N GLY A 501 -12.32 -2.93 -19.99
CA GLY A 501 -13.70 -2.52 -20.34
C GLY A 501 -14.40 -1.67 -19.30
N TYR A 502 -13.98 -1.74 -18.03
CA TYR A 502 -14.49 -0.86 -16.97
C TYR A 502 -13.96 0.57 -17.08
N ALA A 503 -12.80 0.79 -17.69
CA ALA A 503 -12.16 2.09 -17.85
C ALA A 503 -12.34 2.70 -19.25
N ILE A 504 -12.66 1.90 -20.26
CA ILE A 504 -12.86 2.33 -21.64
C ILE A 504 -14.09 1.64 -22.24
N ASP A 505 -15.06 2.42 -22.65
CA ASP A 505 -16.22 1.89 -23.37
C ASP A 505 -15.80 1.17 -24.65
N ASN A 506 -16.46 0.03 -24.92
CA ASN A 506 -16.16 -0.79 -26.10
C ASN A 506 -14.70 -1.29 -26.20
N ALA A 507 -14.00 -1.50 -25.07
CA ALA A 507 -12.59 -1.95 -25.03
C ALA A 507 -12.33 -3.19 -25.88
N VAL A 508 -13.27 -4.16 -25.93
CA VAL A 508 -13.17 -5.38 -26.76
C VAL A 508 -13.16 -5.03 -28.25
N LEU A 509 -14.02 -4.08 -28.67
CA LEU A 509 -14.05 -3.61 -30.06
C LEU A 509 -12.74 -2.87 -30.41
N ILE A 510 -12.30 -1.97 -29.52
CA ILE A 510 -11.06 -1.22 -29.70
C ILE A 510 -9.86 -2.18 -29.77
N GLY A 511 -9.75 -3.14 -28.84
CA GLY A 511 -8.72 -4.17 -28.87
C GLY A 511 -8.72 -4.98 -30.17
N SER A 512 -9.91 -5.35 -30.65
CA SER A 512 -10.06 -6.09 -31.92
C SER A 512 -9.60 -5.26 -33.12
N ILE A 513 -9.97 -3.97 -33.17
CA ILE A 513 -9.54 -3.05 -34.23
C ILE A 513 -8.01 -2.87 -34.18
N VAL A 514 -7.43 -2.67 -32.99
CA VAL A 514 -5.98 -2.54 -32.81
C VAL A 514 -5.25 -3.81 -33.25
N PHE A 515 -5.77 -4.99 -32.91
CA PHE A 515 -5.20 -6.26 -33.39
C PHE A 515 -5.16 -6.35 -34.90
N VAL A 516 -6.30 -6.14 -35.55
CA VAL A 516 -6.41 -6.22 -37.02
C VAL A 516 -5.52 -5.16 -37.69
N ALA A 517 -5.55 -3.94 -37.17
CA ALA A 517 -4.70 -2.85 -37.72
C ALA A 517 -3.20 -3.19 -37.60
N LEU A 518 -2.72 -3.66 -36.47
CA LEU A 518 -1.32 -4.03 -36.28
C LEU A 518 -0.91 -5.20 -37.17
N VAL A 519 -1.78 -6.23 -37.33
CA VAL A 519 -1.50 -7.36 -38.23
C VAL A 519 -1.45 -6.91 -39.69
N VAL A 520 -2.42 -6.09 -40.13
CA VAL A 520 -2.44 -5.56 -41.51
C VAL A 520 -1.24 -4.67 -41.80
N ILE A 521 -0.94 -3.71 -40.92
CA ILE A 521 0.23 -2.82 -41.04
C ILE A 521 1.51 -3.66 -41.10
N SER A 522 1.66 -4.66 -40.26
CA SER A 522 2.82 -5.55 -40.25
C SER A 522 2.94 -6.36 -41.53
N GLY A 523 1.82 -6.90 -42.04
CA GLY A 523 1.76 -7.65 -43.28
C GLY A 523 2.14 -6.78 -44.49
N VAL A 524 1.54 -5.58 -44.61
CA VAL A 524 1.85 -4.61 -45.65
C VAL A 524 3.34 -4.22 -45.57
N PHE A 525 3.84 -3.91 -44.37
CA PHE A 525 5.21 -3.46 -44.20
C PHE A 525 6.24 -4.58 -44.47
N ILE A 526 5.97 -5.83 -44.07
CA ILE A 526 6.89 -6.95 -44.23
C ILE A 526 6.87 -7.50 -45.68
N TYR A 527 5.67 -7.69 -46.28
CA TYR A 527 5.54 -8.36 -47.59
C TYR A 527 5.46 -7.44 -48.80
N LEU A 528 4.80 -6.27 -48.69
CA LEU A 528 4.58 -5.39 -49.84
C LEU A 528 5.72 -4.41 -50.09
N ARG A 529 6.56 -4.15 -49.09
CA ARG A 529 7.74 -3.34 -49.26
C ARG A 529 8.82 -4.16 -49.98
N LYS A 530 8.99 -3.91 -51.30
CA LYS A 530 10.05 -4.55 -52.08
C LYS A 530 11.43 -4.23 -51.51
N SER A 531 12.15 -5.25 -51.07
CA SER A 531 13.51 -5.12 -50.58
C SER A 531 14.46 -4.82 -51.75
N VAL A 532 14.97 -3.61 -51.82
CA VAL A 532 15.93 -3.18 -52.85
C VAL A 532 17.34 -3.04 -52.25
N ARG A 533 17.49 -3.05 -50.91
CA ARG A 533 18.77 -2.88 -50.19
C ARG A 533 18.76 -3.57 -48.82
N ASP A 534 19.96 -3.92 -48.31
CA ASP A 534 20.16 -4.46 -46.93
C ASP A 534 19.55 -3.61 -45.81
N SER A 535 19.33 -2.30 -46.10
CA SER A 535 18.63 -1.38 -45.18
C SER A 535 17.15 -1.74 -44.92
N ASP A 536 16.49 -2.43 -45.89
CA ASP A 536 15.07 -2.75 -45.78
C ASP A 536 14.79 -3.92 -44.80
N VAL A 537 15.69 -4.90 -44.74
CA VAL A 537 15.65 -5.96 -43.72
C VAL A 537 15.81 -5.36 -42.33
N SER A 538 16.66 -4.34 -42.17
CA SER A 538 16.85 -3.62 -40.91
C SER A 538 15.58 -2.91 -40.45
N LEU A 539 14.77 -2.34 -41.38
CA LEU A 539 13.52 -1.67 -41.02
C LEU A 539 12.41 -2.64 -40.64
N LYS A 540 12.28 -3.79 -41.34
CA LYS A 540 11.33 -4.86 -40.94
C LYS A 540 11.62 -5.38 -39.53
N LYS A 541 12.91 -5.65 -39.25
CA LYS A 541 13.34 -6.03 -37.90
C LYS A 541 13.05 -4.92 -36.85
N ALA A 542 13.23 -3.65 -37.23
CA ALA A 542 12.94 -2.53 -36.33
C ALA A 542 11.45 -2.48 -35.92
N LEU A 543 10.53 -2.70 -36.89
CA LEU A 543 9.09 -2.83 -36.58
C LEU A 543 8.81 -3.94 -35.59
N VAL A 544 9.30 -5.17 -35.87
CA VAL A 544 9.06 -6.34 -35.02
C VAL A 544 9.65 -6.13 -33.63
N VAL A 545 10.80 -5.50 -33.50
CA VAL A 545 11.43 -5.18 -32.21
C VAL A 545 10.62 -4.19 -31.39
N VAL A 546 10.03 -3.19 -32.03
CA VAL A 546 9.10 -2.26 -31.35
C VAL A 546 7.87 -3.02 -30.88
N LEU A 547 7.27 -3.86 -31.72
CA LEU A 547 6.12 -4.68 -31.36
C LEU A 547 6.43 -5.62 -30.18
N ILE A 548 7.60 -6.27 -30.14
CA ILE A 548 8.02 -7.10 -29.00
C ILE A 548 8.06 -6.27 -27.72
N THR A 549 8.65 -5.08 -27.79
CA THR A 549 8.76 -4.21 -26.61
C THR A 549 7.38 -3.79 -26.12
N LEU A 550 6.50 -3.35 -27.02
CA LEU A 550 5.13 -2.95 -26.70
C LEU A 550 4.31 -4.12 -26.17
N ALA A 551 4.42 -5.31 -26.77
CA ALA A 551 3.68 -6.50 -26.35
C ALA A 551 3.98 -6.92 -24.90
N LEU A 552 5.24 -6.77 -24.48
CA LEU A 552 5.66 -7.19 -23.14
C LEU A 552 5.44 -6.12 -22.06
N VAL A 553 5.20 -4.87 -22.48
CA VAL A 553 4.93 -3.74 -21.57
C VAL A 553 3.42 -3.42 -21.49
N SER A 554 2.65 -3.72 -22.55
CA SER A 554 1.22 -3.37 -22.63
C SER A 554 0.37 -3.83 -21.44
N PRO A 555 0.55 -5.05 -20.84
CA PRO A 555 -0.24 -5.44 -19.70
C PRO A 555 -0.04 -4.50 -18.50
N THR A 556 1.20 -4.08 -18.25
CA THR A 556 1.51 -3.17 -17.14
C THR A 556 0.96 -1.76 -17.40
N VAL A 557 1.06 -1.25 -18.65
CA VAL A 557 0.53 0.07 -19.01
C VAL A 557 -1.01 0.07 -18.94
N CYS A 558 -1.66 -0.96 -19.49
CA CYS A 558 -3.12 -1.09 -19.43
C CYS A 558 -3.62 -1.24 -17.99
N GLY A 559 -2.95 -2.04 -17.16
CA GLY A 559 -3.29 -2.17 -15.74
C GLY A 559 -3.11 -0.87 -14.96
N ALA A 560 -2.02 -0.14 -15.21
CA ALA A 560 -1.80 1.18 -14.61
C ALA A 560 -2.87 2.19 -15.04
N TYR A 561 -3.21 2.22 -16.34
CA TYR A 561 -4.29 3.06 -16.85
C TYR A 561 -5.64 2.73 -16.17
N GLN A 562 -6.00 1.44 -16.09
CA GLN A 562 -7.25 1.03 -15.44
C GLN A 562 -7.27 1.44 -13.96
N THR A 563 -6.18 1.24 -13.24
CA THR A 563 -6.07 1.61 -11.82
C THR A 563 -6.30 3.11 -11.62
N THR A 564 -5.64 3.96 -12.41
CA THR A 564 -5.75 5.41 -12.26
C THR A 564 -7.04 5.99 -12.84
N ALA A 565 -7.57 5.39 -13.92
CA ALA A 565 -8.84 5.81 -14.53
C ALA A 565 -10.07 5.48 -13.65
N LEU A 566 -9.97 4.47 -12.77
CA LEU A 566 -11.06 4.05 -11.89
C LEU A 566 -10.82 4.48 -10.43
N THR A 567 -10.00 5.49 -10.21
CA THR A 567 -9.74 6.02 -8.86
C THR A 567 -11.02 6.61 -8.26
N VAL A 568 -11.22 6.31 -6.98
CA VAL A 568 -12.24 6.90 -6.11
C VAL A 568 -11.52 7.55 -4.93
N PRO A 569 -11.82 8.79 -4.58
CA PRO A 569 -11.29 9.40 -3.35
C PRO A 569 -11.67 8.60 -2.10
N GLY A 570 -10.84 8.67 -1.07
CA GLY A 570 -11.07 7.97 0.19
C GLY A 570 -12.11 8.63 1.10
N SER A 571 -12.56 9.84 0.75
CA SER A 571 -13.58 10.59 1.48
C SER A 571 -14.52 11.34 0.52
N SER A 572 -15.60 11.88 1.07
CA SER A 572 -16.64 12.60 0.31
C SER A 572 -17.27 13.70 1.18
N ASP A 573 -18.03 14.61 0.55
CA ASP A 573 -18.70 15.74 1.22
C ASP A 573 -19.46 15.36 2.50
N PRO A 574 -20.22 14.26 2.57
CA PRO A 574 -20.91 13.90 3.80
C PRO A 574 -19.99 13.80 5.03
N ILE A 575 -18.78 13.26 4.87
CA ILE A 575 -17.82 13.15 5.98
C ILE A 575 -17.25 14.53 6.35
N TRP A 576 -16.95 15.36 5.35
CA TRP A 576 -16.47 16.73 5.55
C TRP A 576 -17.54 17.60 6.19
N ASN A 577 -18.78 17.56 5.70
CA ASN A 577 -19.91 18.30 6.26
C ASN A 577 -20.19 17.93 7.72
N ALA A 578 -20.08 16.63 8.07
CA ALA A 578 -20.19 16.19 9.44
C ALA A 578 -19.07 16.77 10.33
N MET A 579 -17.86 16.90 9.81
CA MET A 579 -16.75 17.52 10.54
C MET A 579 -16.87 19.05 10.63
N ASP A 580 -17.34 19.71 9.58
CA ASP A 580 -17.66 21.14 9.60
C ASP A 580 -18.77 21.43 10.64
N TYR A 581 -19.79 20.54 10.71
CA TYR A 581 -20.80 20.64 11.77
C TYR A 581 -20.17 20.56 13.18
N VAL A 582 -19.27 19.59 13.42
CA VAL A 582 -18.57 19.46 14.71
C VAL A 582 -17.78 20.73 15.01
N LYS A 583 -17.02 21.24 14.05
CA LYS A 583 -16.22 22.45 14.19
C LYS A 583 -17.04 23.68 14.55
N GLU A 584 -18.18 23.87 13.92
CA GLU A 584 -19.01 25.07 14.06
C GLU A 584 -19.96 25.01 15.26
N ASN A 585 -20.39 23.79 15.67
CA ASN A 585 -21.49 23.62 16.61
C ASN A 585 -21.08 22.97 17.94
N THR A 586 -19.80 22.68 18.13
CA THR A 586 -19.31 22.09 19.40
C THR A 586 -18.23 22.99 20.02
N THR A 587 -17.84 22.70 21.25
CA THR A 587 -16.82 23.43 21.99
C THR A 587 -15.42 22.88 21.70
N ASP A 588 -14.38 23.71 21.84
CA ASP A 588 -12.99 23.37 21.56
C ASP A 588 -12.47 22.15 22.37
N ASP A 589 -13.11 21.80 23.48
CA ASP A 589 -12.82 20.63 24.30
C ASP A 589 -13.55 19.36 23.84
N THR A 590 -14.29 19.41 22.74
CA THR A 590 -14.96 18.25 22.16
C THR A 590 -13.95 17.27 21.56
N VAL A 591 -14.07 16.00 21.94
CA VAL A 591 -13.19 14.92 21.45
C VAL A 591 -13.96 14.04 20.48
N ILE A 592 -13.41 13.84 19.30
CA ILE A 592 -14.02 12.94 18.32
C ILE A 592 -13.58 11.50 18.63
N ILE A 593 -14.57 10.61 18.71
CA ILE A 593 -14.33 9.18 18.86
C ILE A 593 -15.06 8.45 17.73
N SER A 594 -14.32 7.61 17.02
CA SER A 594 -14.80 6.74 15.95
C SER A 594 -13.85 5.56 15.81
N TRP A 595 -14.12 4.64 14.89
CA TRP A 595 -13.10 3.68 14.48
C TRP A 595 -11.97 4.43 13.75
N TRP A 596 -10.73 4.03 13.93
CA TRP A 596 -9.50 4.80 13.67
C TRP A 596 -9.28 5.28 12.22
N ASP A 597 -9.90 4.67 11.25
CA ASP A 597 -9.59 4.86 9.83
C ASP A 597 -9.65 6.32 9.37
N PHE A 598 -10.66 7.08 9.80
CA PHE A 598 -10.83 8.49 9.43
C PHE A 598 -10.23 9.49 10.43
N GLY A 599 -9.55 9.03 11.47
CA GLY A 599 -9.05 9.89 12.55
C GLY A 599 -8.25 11.09 12.05
N TYR A 600 -7.33 10.88 11.13
CA TYR A 600 -6.52 11.96 10.55
C TYR A 600 -7.32 12.97 9.72
N LEU A 601 -8.34 12.50 9.00
CA LEU A 601 -9.25 13.40 8.29
C LEU A 601 -10.07 14.22 9.29
N PHE A 602 -10.59 13.60 10.35
CA PHE A 602 -11.35 14.29 11.38
C PHE A 602 -10.55 15.42 12.02
N GLN A 603 -9.29 15.20 12.35
CA GLN A 603 -8.38 16.19 12.93
C GLN A 603 -8.21 17.41 12.03
N ILE A 604 -7.96 17.23 10.74
CA ILE A 604 -7.70 18.32 9.81
C ILE A 604 -8.99 19.04 9.40
N ALA A 605 -10.11 18.33 9.31
CA ALA A 605 -11.38 18.91 8.88
C ALA A 605 -12.07 19.70 10.00
N SER A 606 -12.11 19.14 11.21
CA SER A 606 -12.83 19.78 12.33
C SER A 606 -11.93 20.65 13.21
N ASP A 607 -10.60 20.49 13.16
CA ASP A 607 -9.65 21.09 14.10
C ASP A 607 -9.89 20.62 15.56
N HIS A 608 -10.40 19.39 15.74
CA HIS A 608 -10.67 18.78 17.03
C HIS A 608 -9.81 17.54 17.26
N PRO A 609 -9.45 17.24 18.52
CA PRO A 609 -8.67 16.06 18.83
C PRO A 609 -9.48 14.77 18.67
N THR A 610 -8.78 13.70 18.28
CA THR A 610 -9.32 12.36 18.22
C THR A 610 -8.75 11.48 19.33
N SER A 611 -9.56 10.58 19.86
CA SER A 611 -9.08 9.60 20.85
C SER A 611 -8.40 8.40 20.20
N PHE A 612 -8.72 8.10 18.94
CA PHE A 612 -8.27 6.91 18.23
C PHE A 612 -8.11 7.19 16.72
N ASP A 613 -6.89 7.02 16.22
CA ASP A 613 -6.51 7.32 14.84
C ASP A 613 -5.42 6.37 14.33
N GLY A 614 -4.94 6.57 13.08
CA GLY A 614 -3.91 5.75 12.47
C GLY A 614 -2.57 5.72 13.20
N GLY A 615 -2.27 6.70 14.05
CA GLY A 615 -1.06 6.76 14.87
C GLY A 615 -1.20 6.15 16.26
N SER A 616 -2.43 5.85 16.69
CA SER A 616 -2.74 5.31 18.01
C SER A 616 -3.34 3.89 17.97
N GLN A 617 -3.02 3.14 16.93
CA GLN A 617 -3.56 1.81 16.65
C GLN A 617 -3.11 0.72 17.65
N SER A 618 -2.01 0.90 18.34
CA SER A 618 -1.48 -0.08 19.30
C SER A 618 -1.99 0.20 20.71
N GLY A 619 -2.19 -0.86 21.52
CA GLY A 619 -2.58 -0.76 22.89
C GLY A 619 -4.09 -0.91 23.12
N ASP A 620 -4.61 -0.22 24.16
CA ASP A 620 -5.96 -0.42 24.68
C ASP A 620 -7.08 0.26 23.86
N ARG A 621 -6.76 1.28 23.04
CA ARG A 621 -7.78 2.06 22.30
C ARG A 621 -8.60 1.22 21.35
N ALA A 622 -7.97 0.29 20.61
CA ALA A 622 -8.67 -0.60 19.69
C ALA A 622 -9.71 -1.47 20.43
N TYR A 623 -9.34 -1.99 21.61
CA TYR A 623 -10.26 -2.75 22.44
C TYR A 623 -11.42 -1.88 22.92
N TRP A 624 -11.14 -0.74 23.56
CA TRP A 624 -12.18 0.08 24.16
C TRP A 624 -13.14 0.68 23.15
N VAL A 625 -12.67 1.19 22.03
CA VAL A 625 -13.55 1.71 20.96
C VAL A 625 -14.33 0.56 20.33
N GLY A 626 -13.69 -0.58 20.04
CA GLY A 626 -14.38 -1.76 19.56
C GLY A 626 -15.44 -2.25 20.53
N LYS A 627 -15.17 -2.23 21.85
CA LYS A 627 -16.13 -2.60 22.90
C LYS A 627 -17.30 -1.63 22.97
N ALA A 628 -17.04 -0.32 22.86
CA ALA A 628 -18.11 0.69 22.84
C ALA A 628 -19.08 0.51 21.66
N LEU A 629 -18.58 0.03 20.51
CA LEU A 629 -19.39 -0.26 19.31
C LEU A 629 -20.14 -1.60 19.44
N THR A 630 -19.50 -2.62 20.04
CA THR A 630 -20.00 -4.02 20.06
C THR A 630 -20.98 -4.28 21.19
N THR A 631 -20.80 -3.61 22.35
CA THR A 631 -21.67 -3.83 23.52
C THR A 631 -23.14 -3.51 23.21
N SER A 632 -24.05 -4.23 23.83
CA SER A 632 -25.49 -3.90 23.84
C SER A 632 -25.87 -2.98 25.02
N ASP A 633 -24.96 -2.73 25.95
CA ASP A 633 -25.17 -1.86 27.11
C ASP A 633 -24.77 -0.40 26.79
N PHE A 634 -25.75 0.46 26.60
CA PHE A 634 -25.55 1.88 26.34
C PHE A 634 -24.84 2.61 27.49
N ALA A 635 -25.07 2.20 28.76
CA ALA A 635 -24.41 2.82 29.90
C ALA A 635 -22.92 2.47 29.91
N GLN A 636 -22.55 1.23 29.55
CA GLN A 636 -21.15 0.81 29.40
C GLN A 636 -20.47 1.56 28.25
N SER A 637 -21.13 1.65 27.08
CA SER A 637 -20.59 2.40 25.93
C SER A 637 -20.37 3.87 26.29
N LYS A 638 -21.34 4.51 26.94
CA LYS A 638 -21.21 5.88 27.46
C LYS A 638 -20.01 6.03 28.38
N GLY A 639 -19.88 5.12 29.38
CA GLY A 639 -18.74 5.14 30.31
C GLY A 639 -17.39 5.02 29.63
N ILE A 640 -17.28 4.12 28.65
CA ILE A 640 -16.07 3.98 27.82
C ILE A 640 -15.74 5.28 27.10
N LEU A 641 -16.72 5.85 26.36
CA LEU A 641 -16.52 7.07 25.57
C LEU A 641 -16.17 8.27 26.44
N GLN A 642 -16.81 8.44 27.60
CA GLN A 642 -16.49 9.51 28.57
C GLN A 642 -15.09 9.34 29.18
N MET A 643 -14.68 8.12 29.52
CA MET A 643 -13.33 7.82 29.98
C MET A 643 -12.32 8.17 28.91
N LEU A 644 -12.48 7.65 27.67
CA LEU A 644 -11.56 7.88 26.57
C LEU A 644 -11.46 9.37 26.19
N GLY A 645 -12.60 10.06 26.11
CA GLY A 645 -12.67 11.48 25.72
C GLY A 645 -12.17 12.44 26.80
N THR A 646 -11.96 11.97 28.05
CA THR A 646 -11.54 12.87 29.14
C THR A 646 -10.19 12.52 29.73
N THR A 647 -9.97 11.26 30.08
CA THR A 647 -8.78 10.79 30.82
C THR A 647 -7.97 9.76 30.04
N GLY A 648 -8.47 9.32 28.90
CA GLY A 648 -7.80 8.35 28.06
C GLY A 648 -7.58 7.01 28.74
N SER A 649 -6.35 6.50 28.74
CA SER A 649 -5.97 5.22 29.30
C SER A 649 -5.57 5.26 30.78
N ASN A 650 -5.63 6.42 31.44
CA ASN A 650 -5.13 6.60 32.82
C ASN A 650 -5.77 5.64 33.83
N ALA A 651 -7.05 5.33 33.68
CA ALA A 651 -7.75 4.38 34.58
C ALA A 651 -7.19 2.95 34.46
N SER A 652 -6.92 2.53 33.23
CA SER A 652 -6.33 1.22 32.92
C SER A 652 -4.92 1.10 33.49
N GLU A 653 -4.09 2.13 33.32
CA GLU A 653 -2.73 2.18 33.86
C GLU A 653 -2.70 2.15 35.37
N LEU A 654 -3.56 2.93 36.05
CA LEU A 654 -3.66 2.91 37.51
C LEU A 654 -4.07 1.54 38.04
N LEU A 655 -5.07 0.93 37.42
CA LEU A 655 -5.51 -0.42 37.79
C LEU A 655 -4.42 -1.46 37.58
N CYS A 656 -3.74 -1.40 36.46
CA CYS A 656 -2.59 -2.28 36.21
C CYS A 656 -1.51 -2.12 37.30
N ASN A 657 -1.18 -0.88 37.66
CA ASN A 657 -0.20 -0.61 38.73
C ASN A 657 -0.66 -1.13 40.11
N TYR A 658 -1.95 -1.07 40.40
CA TYR A 658 -2.48 -1.55 41.72
C TYR A 658 -2.68 -3.06 41.74
N THR A 659 -3.07 -3.68 40.65
CA THR A 659 -3.36 -5.13 40.57
C THR A 659 -2.17 -5.95 40.11
N GLY A 660 -1.18 -5.32 39.46
CA GLY A 660 -0.05 -5.99 38.82
C GLY A 660 -0.42 -6.77 37.57
N SER A 661 -1.63 -6.56 36.97
CA SER A 661 -2.14 -7.33 35.86
C SER A 661 -3.00 -6.47 34.92
N ASN A 662 -2.64 -6.40 33.64
CA ASN A 662 -3.45 -5.77 32.63
C ASN A 662 -4.81 -6.46 32.43
N VAL A 663 -4.84 -7.78 32.50
CA VAL A 663 -6.08 -8.57 32.38
C VAL A 663 -7.07 -8.22 33.49
N THR A 664 -6.60 -8.16 34.76
CA THR A 664 -7.43 -7.78 35.91
C THR A 664 -7.88 -6.31 35.78
N ALA A 665 -7.05 -5.43 35.29
CA ALA A 665 -7.39 -4.02 35.08
C ALA A 665 -8.53 -3.86 34.06
N VAL A 666 -8.48 -4.58 32.94
CA VAL A 666 -9.53 -4.56 31.90
C VAL A 666 -10.82 -5.16 32.44
N ASP A 667 -10.77 -6.31 33.12
CA ASP A 667 -11.94 -6.96 33.70
C ASP A 667 -12.66 -6.02 34.72
N ALA A 668 -11.87 -5.32 35.54
CA ALA A 668 -12.40 -4.35 36.49
C ALA A 668 -13.09 -3.16 35.80
N LEU A 669 -12.51 -2.61 34.75
CA LEU A 669 -13.12 -1.52 33.98
C LEU A 669 -14.33 -1.98 33.18
N ASP A 670 -14.26 -3.12 32.51
CA ASP A 670 -15.38 -3.67 31.74
C ASP A 670 -16.61 -3.88 32.61
N LYS A 671 -16.39 -4.34 33.83
CA LYS A 671 -17.45 -4.53 34.83
C LYS A 671 -18.00 -3.22 35.39
N THR A 672 -17.19 -2.19 35.54
CA THR A 672 -17.57 -0.99 36.30
C THR A 672 -17.98 0.21 35.45
N LEU A 673 -17.56 0.32 34.19
CA LEU A 673 -17.80 1.50 33.34
C LEU A 673 -19.28 1.80 33.06
N GLY A 674 -20.17 0.80 33.12
CA GLY A 674 -21.63 1.01 33.02
C GLY A 674 -22.31 1.37 34.37
N MET A 675 -21.56 1.45 35.47
CA MET A 675 -22.10 1.69 36.79
C MET A 675 -22.10 3.17 37.21
N SER A 676 -22.83 3.53 38.26
CA SER A 676 -22.62 4.81 38.93
C SER A 676 -21.26 4.84 39.62
N ARG A 677 -20.73 6.05 39.90
CA ARG A 677 -19.43 6.24 40.58
C ARG A 677 -19.35 5.52 41.94
N GLU A 678 -20.42 5.55 42.73
CA GLU A 678 -20.49 4.91 44.05
C GLU A 678 -20.45 3.39 43.92
N ASN A 679 -21.22 2.85 42.97
CA ASN A 679 -21.25 1.42 42.71
C ASN A 679 -19.92 0.91 42.16
N ALA A 680 -19.34 1.63 41.21
CA ALA A 680 -18.02 1.32 40.66
C ALA A 680 -16.94 1.28 41.74
N LYS A 681 -16.93 2.30 42.65
CA LYS A 681 -16.00 2.33 43.77
C LYS A 681 -16.18 1.14 44.69
N SER A 682 -17.44 0.84 45.08
CA SER A 682 -17.76 -0.29 45.91
C SER A 682 -17.34 -1.63 45.30
N THR A 683 -17.56 -1.81 44.02
CA THR A 683 -17.15 -3.00 43.27
C THR A 683 -15.63 -3.16 43.26
N LEU A 684 -14.88 -2.08 42.96
CA LEU A 684 -13.41 -2.09 42.98
C LEU A 684 -12.83 -2.49 44.35
N VAL A 685 -13.44 -2.02 45.44
CA VAL A 685 -13.00 -2.38 46.78
C VAL A 685 -13.34 -3.85 47.10
N LYS A 686 -14.56 -4.30 46.76
CA LYS A 686 -15.03 -5.63 47.17
C LYS A 686 -14.49 -6.76 46.29
N ASP A 687 -14.52 -6.57 45.02
CA ASP A 687 -14.27 -7.65 44.06
C ASP A 687 -12.79 -7.69 43.61
N TYR A 688 -12.10 -6.54 43.65
CA TYR A 688 -10.71 -6.41 43.19
C TYR A 688 -9.72 -6.09 44.33
N ASN A 689 -10.19 -6.10 45.57
CA ASN A 689 -9.40 -5.88 46.78
C ASN A 689 -8.59 -4.56 46.81
N LEU A 690 -9.09 -3.52 46.16
CA LEU A 690 -8.45 -2.21 46.22
C LEU A 690 -8.80 -1.53 47.55
N THR A 691 -7.89 -0.73 48.07
CA THR A 691 -8.21 0.16 49.19
C THR A 691 -9.19 1.26 48.72
N GLU A 692 -9.93 1.85 49.65
CA GLU A 692 -10.85 2.96 49.40
C GLU A 692 -10.15 4.12 48.67
N SER A 693 -8.89 4.39 48.97
CA SER A 693 -8.10 5.43 48.34
C SER A 693 -7.76 5.07 46.89
N GLN A 694 -7.33 3.83 46.65
CA GLN A 694 -7.03 3.34 45.29
C GLN A 694 -8.26 3.31 44.38
N ALA A 695 -9.39 2.75 44.93
CA ALA A 695 -10.66 2.74 44.23
C ALA A 695 -11.14 4.17 43.88
N SER A 696 -10.99 5.12 44.80
CA SER A 696 -11.32 6.53 44.54
C SER A 696 -10.43 7.14 43.46
N ALA A 697 -9.16 6.82 43.45
CA ALA A 697 -8.22 7.28 42.42
C ALA A 697 -8.59 6.73 41.03
N VAL A 698 -8.93 5.44 40.95
CA VAL A 698 -9.39 4.80 39.71
C VAL A 698 -10.71 5.42 39.25
N VAL A 699 -11.70 5.54 40.11
CA VAL A 699 -13.03 6.10 39.76
C VAL A 699 -12.91 7.57 39.32
N LYS A 700 -11.94 8.33 39.80
CA LYS A 700 -11.68 9.70 39.33
C LYS A 700 -11.28 9.70 37.87
N GLN A 701 -10.57 8.67 37.39
CA GLN A 701 -10.12 8.56 36.01
C GLN A 701 -11.15 7.84 35.13
N SER A 702 -11.80 6.78 35.60
CA SER A 702 -12.77 6.01 34.81
C SER A 702 -14.15 6.67 34.73
N HIS A 703 -14.52 7.45 35.73
CA HIS A 703 -15.79 8.15 35.81
C HIS A 703 -15.57 9.62 36.15
N PRO A 704 -15.08 10.44 35.21
CA PRO A 704 -14.80 11.86 35.40
C PRO A 704 -16.08 12.61 35.86
N SER A 705 -15.91 13.56 36.78
CA SER A 705 -17.05 14.34 37.32
C SER A 705 -17.60 15.33 36.28
N ASN A 706 -16.71 15.88 35.49
CA ASN A 706 -16.97 16.79 34.37
C ASN A 706 -16.33 16.18 33.11
N PRO A 707 -17.02 15.25 32.45
CA PRO A 707 -16.48 14.66 31.23
C PRO A 707 -16.48 15.71 30.10
N ASN A 708 -15.45 15.65 29.27
CA ASN A 708 -15.40 16.43 28.05
C ASN A 708 -16.56 16.03 27.12
N ASN A 709 -16.93 16.95 26.22
CA ASN A 709 -17.87 16.63 25.18
C ASN A 709 -17.29 15.59 24.24
N VAL A 710 -18.11 14.67 23.79
CA VAL A 710 -17.73 13.61 22.85
C VAL A 710 -18.63 13.69 21.63
N ALA A 711 -18.01 13.82 20.46
CA ALA A 711 -18.65 13.58 19.16
C ALA A 711 -18.36 12.12 18.77
N PHE A 712 -19.37 11.25 18.93
CA PHE A 712 -19.26 9.85 18.54
C PHE A 712 -19.72 9.70 17.09
N VAL A 713 -18.77 9.53 16.17
CA VAL A 713 -18.99 9.51 14.73
C VAL A 713 -19.09 8.08 14.23
N LEU A 714 -20.20 7.76 13.58
CA LEU A 714 -20.48 6.46 12.98
C LEU A 714 -20.67 6.64 11.48
N SER A 715 -20.09 5.76 10.67
CA SER A 715 -20.13 5.88 9.21
C SER A 715 -20.42 4.54 8.52
N SER A 716 -20.91 4.61 7.29
CA SER A 716 -21.39 3.45 6.52
C SER A 716 -20.29 2.44 6.20
N ASP A 717 -19.03 2.89 6.05
CA ASP A 717 -17.87 2.02 5.85
C ASP A 717 -17.59 1.11 7.05
N MET A 718 -17.98 1.53 8.27
CA MET A 718 -17.86 0.71 9.49
C MET A 718 -18.70 -0.56 9.43
N ILE A 719 -19.73 -0.63 8.59
CA ILE A 719 -20.49 -1.85 8.33
C ILE A 719 -19.58 -2.93 7.74
N GLN A 720 -18.79 -2.58 6.73
CA GLN A 720 -17.84 -3.53 6.10
C GLN A 720 -16.65 -3.85 7.00
N LYS A 721 -16.32 -2.97 7.94
CA LYS A 721 -15.23 -3.12 8.91
C LYS A 721 -15.66 -3.80 10.21
N ALA A 722 -16.91 -4.21 10.31
CA ALA A 722 -17.46 -4.83 11.52
C ALA A 722 -16.66 -6.05 11.99
N GLY A 723 -16.18 -6.85 11.07
CA GLY A 723 -15.32 -7.99 11.40
C GLY A 723 -14.07 -7.62 12.19
N TRP A 724 -13.58 -6.40 12.01
CA TRP A 724 -12.41 -5.92 12.74
C TRP A 724 -12.78 -5.24 14.06
N TRP A 725 -13.64 -4.20 14.06
CA TRP A 725 -13.94 -3.55 15.32
C TRP A 725 -14.67 -4.47 16.31
N SER A 726 -15.46 -5.43 15.84
CA SER A 726 -16.07 -6.45 16.70
C SER A 726 -15.03 -7.46 17.22
N TYR A 727 -14.05 -7.86 16.39
CA TYR A 727 -12.93 -8.69 16.82
C TYR A 727 -12.18 -8.05 17.99
N PHE A 728 -11.85 -6.78 17.89
CA PHE A 728 -11.16 -6.06 18.95
C PHE A 728 -12.04 -5.87 20.19
N GLY A 729 -13.31 -5.51 20.00
CA GLY A 729 -14.26 -5.28 21.09
C GLY A 729 -14.71 -6.56 21.84
N SER A 730 -14.53 -7.73 21.22
CA SER A 730 -14.82 -9.05 21.81
C SER A 730 -13.56 -9.81 22.20
N TRP A 731 -12.41 -9.13 22.31
CA TRP A 731 -11.12 -9.74 22.64
C TRP A 731 -11.15 -10.46 23.99
N ASN A 732 -10.71 -11.72 24.00
CA ASN A 732 -10.57 -12.51 25.20
C ASN A 732 -9.11 -12.47 25.69
N PHE A 733 -8.89 -11.87 26.85
CA PHE A 733 -7.56 -11.66 27.42
C PHE A 733 -6.93 -12.94 28.00
N ASP A 734 -7.72 -14.00 28.23
CA ASP A 734 -7.20 -15.29 28.73
C ASP A 734 -6.67 -16.15 27.57
N THR A 735 -7.40 -16.17 26.46
CA THR A 735 -7.04 -17.00 25.29
C THR A 735 -6.18 -16.23 24.27
N LEU A 736 -6.10 -14.91 24.37
CA LEU A 736 -5.46 -13.97 23.42
C LEU A 736 -6.00 -14.17 22.00
N ASP A 737 -7.32 -14.30 21.88
CA ASP A 737 -8.04 -14.51 20.63
C ASP A 737 -9.44 -13.90 20.70
N SER A 738 -10.14 -13.82 19.58
CA SER A 738 -11.48 -13.28 19.49
C SER A 738 -12.27 -13.86 18.31
N THR A 739 -13.54 -13.45 18.20
CA THR A 739 -14.43 -13.79 17.09
C THR A 739 -14.77 -12.54 16.29
N ASN A 740 -14.70 -12.65 14.96
CA ASN A 740 -15.14 -11.58 14.05
C ASN A 740 -16.64 -11.70 13.85
N TYR A 741 -17.39 -10.66 14.15
CA TYR A 741 -18.80 -10.57 13.82
C TYR A 741 -19.00 -9.64 12.63
N GLN A 742 -19.89 -9.99 11.69
CA GLN A 742 -19.99 -9.30 10.42
C GLN A 742 -21.43 -8.90 10.07
N TYR A 743 -21.53 -7.85 9.26
CA TYR A 743 -22.73 -7.52 8.49
C TYR A 743 -22.55 -7.98 7.06
N TYR A 744 -23.64 -8.50 6.51
CA TYR A 744 -23.74 -8.93 5.13
C TYR A 744 -24.86 -8.14 4.49
N VAL A 745 -24.53 -7.19 3.65
CA VAL A 745 -25.47 -6.18 3.12
C VAL A 745 -25.87 -6.54 1.68
N ALA A 746 -27.15 -6.38 1.35
CA ALA A 746 -27.60 -6.50 -0.02
C ALA A 746 -26.93 -5.43 -0.92
N PRO A 747 -26.43 -5.81 -2.10
CA PRO A 747 -25.65 -4.91 -2.94
C PRO A 747 -26.46 -3.74 -3.52
N ASN A 748 -27.81 -3.89 -3.60
CA ASN A 748 -28.71 -2.87 -4.18
C ASN A 748 -30.06 -2.87 -3.50
N TYR A 749 -30.73 -1.71 -3.52
CA TYR A 749 -32.16 -1.61 -3.21
C TYR A 749 -33.00 -2.23 -4.34
N VAL A 750 -34.01 -2.97 -3.96
CA VAL A 750 -34.97 -3.56 -4.90
C VAL A 750 -36.31 -2.88 -4.75
N THR A 751 -36.86 -2.35 -5.85
CA THR A 751 -38.20 -1.78 -5.87
C THR A 751 -39.24 -2.88 -6.03
N ILE A 752 -40.18 -2.99 -5.09
CA ILE A 752 -41.25 -3.96 -5.13
C ILE A 752 -42.61 -3.22 -5.21
N ASN A 753 -43.33 -3.42 -6.31
CA ASN A 753 -44.64 -2.79 -6.48
C ASN A 753 -45.66 -3.36 -5.48
N PRO A 754 -46.66 -2.55 -5.03
CA PRO A 754 -47.78 -3.06 -4.25
C PRO A 754 -48.43 -4.27 -4.94
N ASN A 755 -48.71 -5.30 -4.17
CA ASN A 755 -49.30 -6.57 -4.62
C ASN A 755 -48.39 -7.50 -5.48
N SER A 756 -47.10 -7.20 -5.59
CA SER A 756 -46.11 -8.08 -6.21
C SER A 756 -45.25 -8.81 -5.18
N GLN A 757 -44.64 -9.89 -5.60
CA GLN A 757 -43.60 -10.58 -4.85
C GLN A 757 -42.24 -10.28 -5.47
N GLY A 758 -41.30 -9.89 -4.69
CA GLY A 758 -39.92 -9.63 -5.14
C GLY A 758 -38.90 -10.35 -4.28
N SER A 759 -37.77 -10.65 -4.86
CA SER A 759 -36.63 -11.24 -4.14
C SER A 759 -35.50 -10.25 -4.02
N ILE A 760 -34.96 -10.08 -2.83
CA ILE A 760 -33.83 -9.21 -2.54
C ILE A 760 -32.61 -10.10 -2.33
N PRO A 761 -31.57 -10.02 -3.18
CA PRO A 761 -30.31 -10.68 -2.94
C PRO A 761 -29.59 -10.02 -1.76
N VAL A 762 -29.21 -10.81 -0.76
CA VAL A 762 -28.71 -10.26 0.51
C VAL A 762 -27.22 -10.51 0.70
N LEU A 763 -26.65 -11.59 0.22
CA LEU A 763 -25.25 -11.92 0.48
C LEU A 763 -24.58 -12.61 -0.68
N ASN A 764 -23.36 -12.28 -0.88
CA ASN A 764 -22.44 -13.04 -1.71
C ASN A 764 -21.18 -13.39 -0.91
N ASP A 765 -21.23 -14.45 -0.14
CA ASP A 765 -20.01 -15.18 0.18
C ASP A 765 -19.72 -16.12 -0.99
N SER A 766 -18.46 -16.37 -1.31
CA SER A 766 -17.99 -17.01 -2.55
C SER A 766 -18.71 -18.32 -2.96
N ASN A 767 -19.58 -18.85 -2.11
CA ASN A 767 -20.33 -20.08 -2.37
C ASN A 767 -21.82 -20.04 -1.96
N ILE A 768 -22.32 -19.01 -1.30
CA ILE A 768 -23.70 -18.96 -0.79
C ILE A 768 -24.35 -17.64 -1.13
N LEU A 769 -25.44 -17.68 -1.86
CA LEU A 769 -26.30 -16.53 -2.15
C LEU A 769 -27.54 -16.59 -1.23
N PHE A 770 -27.71 -15.57 -0.38
CA PHE A 770 -28.98 -15.36 0.34
C PHE A 770 -29.93 -14.52 -0.48
N SER A 771 -31.19 -14.88 -0.49
CA SER A 771 -32.26 -14.04 -1.01
C SER A 771 -33.38 -13.93 0.02
N ALA A 772 -33.91 -12.72 0.19
CA ALA A 772 -35.10 -12.48 0.99
C ALA A 772 -36.28 -12.24 0.06
N ASP A 773 -37.35 -13.06 0.16
CA ASP A 773 -38.57 -12.86 -0.57
C ASP A 773 -39.53 -11.99 0.22
N VAL A 774 -39.93 -10.88 -0.36
CA VAL A 774 -40.87 -9.92 0.27
C VAL A 774 -42.25 -10.08 -0.41
N LYS A 775 -43.26 -10.36 0.39
CA LYS A 775 -44.67 -10.39 -0.06
C LYS A 775 -45.44 -9.23 0.60
N ARG A 776 -46.03 -8.38 -0.19
CA ARG A 776 -46.91 -7.31 0.28
C ARG A 776 -48.38 -7.78 0.20
N GLY A 777 -49.12 -7.68 1.30
CA GLY A 777 -50.56 -8.10 1.33
C GLY A 777 -51.48 -7.13 0.62
N SER A 778 -52.53 -7.64 -0.02
CA SER A 778 -53.48 -6.89 -0.87
C SER A 778 -54.52 -6.03 -0.13
N ASN A 779 -54.54 -6.02 1.20
CA ASN A 779 -55.63 -5.40 1.99
C ASN A 779 -55.24 -4.22 2.85
N GLY A 780 -54.29 -3.40 2.46
CA GLY A 780 -53.94 -2.17 3.21
C GLY A 780 -53.30 -2.38 4.60
N THR A 781 -53.21 -3.65 5.04
CA THR A 781 -52.40 -4.02 6.18
C THR A 781 -51.01 -4.41 5.66
N ASN A 782 -50.01 -3.61 6.00
CA ASN A 782 -48.61 -3.88 5.70
C ASN A 782 -48.13 -5.15 6.42
N GLN A 783 -48.47 -6.32 5.94
CA GLN A 783 -47.86 -7.59 6.36
C GLN A 783 -46.70 -7.89 5.45
N THR A 784 -45.55 -7.43 5.85
CA THR A 784 -44.28 -7.86 5.23
C THR A 784 -43.97 -9.27 5.75
N THR A 785 -44.13 -10.29 4.90
CA THR A 785 -43.62 -11.62 5.20
C THR A 785 -42.32 -11.82 4.45
N ALA A 786 -41.20 -11.96 5.15
CA ALA A 786 -39.93 -12.34 4.52
C ALA A 786 -39.69 -13.83 4.69
N GLN A 787 -39.41 -14.49 3.59
CA GLN A 787 -38.96 -15.85 3.56
C GLN A 787 -37.53 -15.86 3.03
N MET A 788 -36.58 -16.43 3.79
CA MET A 788 -35.20 -16.60 3.34
C MET A 788 -35.02 -17.94 2.63
N THR A 789 -34.37 -17.85 1.47
CA THR A 789 -33.84 -19.01 0.77
C THR A 789 -32.34 -18.83 0.60
N ALA A 790 -31.54 -19.84 0.96
CA ALA A 790 -30.15 -19.93 0.61
C ALA A 790 -29.97 -20.72 -0.72
N THR A 791 -29.21 -20.14 -1.64
CA THR A 791 -28.90 -20.80 -2.90
C THR A 791 -27.40 -21.00 -3.01
N TRP A 792 -26.96 -22.26 -3.17
CA TRP A 792 -25.56 -22.56 -3.44
C TRP A 792 -25.20 -22.14 -4.86
N ALA A 793 -24.24 -21.22 -5.00
CA ALA A 793 -23.84 -20.68 -6.30
C ALA A 793 -23.27 -21.74 -7.26
N ASN A 794 -22.64 -22.81 -6.74
CA ASN A 794 -21.97 -23.81 -7.54
C ASN A 794 -22.90 -24.96 -8.04
N ASN A 795 -24.14 -25.11 -7.52
CA ASN A 795 -25.01 -26.24 -7.87
C ASN A 795 -26.41 -25.86 -8.32
N GLY A 796 -26.78 -24.59 -8.32
CA GLY A 796 -28.14 -24.15 -8.65
C GLY A 796 -29.22 -24.70 -7.74
N SER A 797 -28.87 -25.36 -6.64
CA SER A 797 -29.81 -25.97 -5.69
C SER A 797 -30.29 -24.93 -4.71
N LYS A 798 -31.59 -24.70 -4.65
CA LYS A 798 -32.23 -23.89 -3.61
C LYS A 798 -32.39 -24.75 -2.37
N VAL A 799 -31.83 -24.31 -1.26
CA VAL A 799 -32.00 -24.92 0.06
C VAL A 799 -32.95 -24.06 0.85
N ASP A 800 -34.08 -24.61 1.24
CA ASP A 800 -35.04 -23.95 2.11
C ASP A 800 -34.45 -23.88 3.53
N LEU A 801 -34.32 -22.68 4.09
CA LEU A 801 -33.79 -22.44 5.44
C LEU A 801 -34.65 -23.13 6.54
N ASN A 802 -35.87 -23.54 6.23
CA ASN A 802 -36.78 -24.11 7.17
C ASN A 802 -36.71 -25.66 7.28
N GLY A 803 -35.89 -26.38 6.52
CA GLY A 803 -36.17 -27.80 6.41
C GLY A 803 -35.09 -28.82 6.15
N SER A 804 -33.78 -28.60 6.13
CA SER A 804 -32.89 -29.73 5.90
C SER A 804 -31.54 -29.68 6.60
N GLU A 805 -30.98 -30.86 6.83
CA GLU A 805 -29.77 -31.20 7.56
C GLU A 805 -28.47 -30.57 7.04
N TYR A 806 -28.53 -29.74 5.99
CA TYR A 806 -27.35 -29.13 5.35
C TYR A 806 -27.34 -27.62 5.38
N ASN A 807 -27.99 -26.96 6.36
CA ASN A 807 -27.98 -25.51 6.41
C ASN A 807 -26.95 -25.00 7.44
N PRO A 808 -25.75 -24.58 7.01
CA PRO A 808 -24.76 -24.01 7.92
C PRO A 808 -25.18 -22.63 8.44
N LEU A 809 -26.18 -21.98 7.82
CA LEU A 809 -26.58 -20.61 8.09
C LEU A 809 -28.06 -20.56 8.51
N LYS A 810 -28.31 -20.66 9.81
CA LYS A 810 -29.65 -20.54 10.37
C LYS A 810 -29.91 -19.13 10.82
N ALA A 811 -30.97 -18.49 10.28
CA ALA A 811 -31.45 -17.22 10.77
C ALA A 811 -32.22 -17.44 12.08
N SER A 812 -31.81 -16.73 13.12
CA SER A 812 -32.49 -16.76 14.43
C SER A 812 -33.65 -15.77 14.49
N ASN A 813 -33.47 -14.58 13.88
CA ASN A 813 -34.43 -13.50 13.97
C ASN A 813 -34.65 -12.82 12.62
N LEU A 814 -35.86 -12.33 12.43
CA LEU A 814 -36.26 -11.44 11.35
C LEU A 814 -36.83 -10.15 11.92
N VAL A 815 -36.28 -9.03 11.54
CA VAL A 815 -36.74 -7.68 11.89
C VAL A 815 -37.03 -6.92 10.62
N ALA A 816 -38.25 -6.39 10.46
CA ALA A 816 -38.59 -5.52 9.33
C ALA A 816 -38.93 -4.12 9.84
N ILE A 817 -38.34 -3.12 9.18
CA ILE A 817 -38.55 -1.70 9.45
C ILE A 817 -38.98 -1.06 8.14
N GLU A 818 -40.20 -0.51 8.12
CA GLU A 818 -40.81 0.18 6.99
C GLU A 818 -40.98 1.65 7.34
N ASP A 819 -40.44 2.55 6.54
CA ASP A 819 -40.51 4.01 6.71
C ASP A 819 -40.16 4.47 8.15
N GLY A 820 -39.18 3.80 8.77
CA GLY A 820 -38.73 4.04 10.14
C GLY A 820 -39.54 3.37 11.23
N TYR A 821 -40.60 2.60 10.92
CA TYR A 821 -41.44 1.90 11.87
C TYR A 821 -41.15 0.42 11.90
N LEU A 822 -41.01 -0.17 13.09
CA LEU A 822 -40.87 -1.61 13.28
C LEU A 822 -42.17 -2.32 12.92
N THR A 823 -42.20 -3.07 11.81
CA THR A 823 -43.40 -3.82 11.33
C THR A 823 -43.33 -5.30 11.66
N VAL A 824 -42.15 -5.89 11.73
CA VAL A 824 -41.94 -7.31 12.06
C VAL A 824 -40.78 -7.45 13.04
N ASN A 825 -40.98 -8.21 14.11
CA ASN A 825 -39.91 -8.70 14.98
C ASN A 825 -40.25 -10.14 15.36
N LYS A 826 -39.64 -11.11 14.67
CA LYS A 826 -39.99 -12.51 14.76
C LYS A 826 -38.74 -13.38 14.99
N THR A 827 -38.81 -14.22 16.03
CA THR A 827 -37.84 -15.30 16.19
C THR A 827 -38.18 -16.43 15.22
N LEU A 828 -37.23 -16.85 14.40
CA LEU A 828 -37.35 -17.93 13.42
C LEU A 828 -36.80 -19.23 13.96
N ASP A 829 -35.53 -19.28 14.36
CA ASP A 829 -34.88 -20.45 14.99
C ASP A 829 -34.02 -20.00 16.17
N LYS A 830 -34.27 -20.53 17.35
CA LYS A 830 -33.53 -20.18 18.58
C LYS A 830 -32.05 -20.60 18.52
N ASN A 831 -31.70 -21.53 17.65
CA ASN A 831 -30.32 -22.02 17.46
C ASN A 831 -29.66 -21.41 16.23
N GLY A 832 -30.28 -20.39 15.62
CA GLY A 832 -29.69 -19.70 14.48
C GLY A 832 -28.57 -18.76 14.91
N ASN A 833 -27.64 -18.51 14.01
CA ASN A 833 -26.46 -17.65 14.25
C ASN A 833 -26.66 -16.23 13.70
N TYR A 834 -27.70 -15.99 12.89
CA TYR A 834 -27.85 -14.73 12.14
C TYR A 834 -29.18 -14.05 12.40
N THR A 835 -29.15 -12.73 12.43
CA THR A 835 -30.33 -11.86 12.43
C THR A 835 -30.43 -11.18 11.07
N ILE A 836 -31.67 -11.04 10.57
CA ILE A 836 -31.97 -10.37 9.32
C ILE A 836 -32.74 -9.10 9.63
N TYR A 837 -32.27 -7.98 9.10
CA TYR A 837 -33.00 -6.73 9.02
C TYR A 837 -33.44 -6.50 7.59
N LEU A 838 -34.78 -6.28 7.40
CA LEU A 838 -35.36 -5.77 6.18
C LEU A 838 -35.67 -4.30 6.39
N LEU A 839 -35.05 -3.47 5.61
CA LEU A 839 -35.25 -2.02 5.64
C LEU A 839 -36.03 -1.62 4.38
N SER A 840 -37.06 -0.82 4.53
CA SER A 840 -37.82 -0.30 3.39
C SER A 840 -38.16 1.18 3.57
N SER A 841 -38.14 1.88 2.47
CA SER A 841 -38.65 3.25 2.33
C SER A 841 -39.21 3.42 0.92
N GLU A 842 -40.42 4.01 0.79
CA GLU A 842 -41.06 4.34 -0.48
C GLU A 842 -41.11 3.16 -1.51
N ASN A 843 -41.35 1.94 -1.04
CA ASN A 843 -41.34 0.70 -1.84
C ASN A 843 -39.94 0.20 -2.30
N GLN A 844 -38.88 0.82 -1.84
CA GLN A 844 -37.52 0.29 -1.99
C GLN A 844 -37.17 -0.56 -0.76
N TYR A 845 -36.60 -1.72 -0.99
CA TYR A 845 -36.22 -2.68 0.03
C TYR A 845 -34.75 -3.00 -0.05
N THR A 846 -34.11 -3.06 1.11
CA THR A 846 -32.79 -3.66 1.25
C THR A 846 -32.77 -4.62 2.44
N ALA A 847 -31.83 -5.51 2.47
CA ALA A 847 -31.67 -6.43 3.59
C ALA A 847 -30.25 -6.47 4.10
N ILE A 848 -30.11 -6.53 5.42
CA ILE A 848 -28.84 -6.68 6.11
C ILE A 848 -28.93 -7.96 6.94
N VAL A 849 -28.06 -8.92 6.67
CA VAL A 849 -27.85 -10.06 7.57
C VAL A 849 -26.68 -9.73 8.47
N MET A 850 -26.75 -10.11 9.72
CA MET A 850 -25.67 -9.91 10.67
C MET A 850 -25.56 -11.07 11.64
N ASP A 851 -24.37 -11.24 12.21
CA ASP A 851 -24.20 -12.14 13.34
C ASP A 851 -25.08 -11.67 14.52
N ASN A 852 -25.62 -12.61 15.29
CA ASN A 852 -26.59 -12.30 16.35
C ASN A 852 -26.02 -11.33 17.41
N GLU A 853 -24.73 -11.38 17.64
CA GLU A 853 -24.01 -10.55 18.61
C GLU A 853 -24.06 -9.06 18.23
N LEU A 854 -24.18 -8.76 16.93
CA LEU A 854 -24.31 -7.40 16.43
C LEU A 854 -25.76 -6.86 16.45
N ARG A 855 -26.76 -7.71 16.62
CA ARG A 855 -28.17 -7.33 16.56
C ARG A 855 -28.51 -6.15 17.44
N ASP A 856 -28.13 -6.22 18.70
CA ASP A 856 -28.44 -5.22 19.73
C ASP A 856 -27.22 -4.34 20.09
N SER A 857 -26.13 -4.43 19.30
CA SER A 857 -24.94 -3.61 19.50
C SER A 857 -25.23 -2.12 19.42
N VAL A 858 -24.47 -1.31 20.13
CA VAL A 858 -24.60 0.15 20.10
C VAL A 858 -24.48 0.67 18.67
N PHE A 859 -23.55 0.12 17.87
CA PHE A 859 -23.42 0.50 16.46
C PHE A 859 -24.71 0.23 15.68
N THR A 860 -25.28 -0.98 15.74
CA THR A 860 -26.55 -1.32 15.06
C THR A 860 -27.66 -0.41 15.51
N ARG A 861 -27.81 -0.23 16.83
CA ARG A 861 -28.90 0.55 17.40
C ARG A 861 -28.82 2.05 17.05
N LEU A 862 -27.62 2.62 17.02
CA LEU A 862 -27.45 4.04 16.67
C LEU A 862 -27.44 4.23 15.15
N PHE A 863 -26.62 3.50 14.42
CA PHE A 863 -26.38 3.77 12.99
C PHE A 863 -27.49 3.21 12.09
N LEU A 864 -27.89 1.94 12.28
CA LEU A 864 -28.89 1.31 11.42
C LEU A 864 -30.33 1.58 11.87
N LEU A 865 -30.56 1.74 13.17
CA LEU A 865 -31.91 1.92 13.75
C LEU A 865 -32.17 3.36 14.24
N GLY A 866 -31.27 4.30 13.96
CA GLY A 866 -31.45 5.72 14.29
C GLY A 866 -31.64 6.02 15.77
N GLY A 867 -31.11 5.17 16.66
CA GLY A 867 -31.17 5.37 18.11
C GLY A 867 -32.54 5.15 18.76
N VAL A 868 -33.47 4.52 18.06
CA VAL A 868 -34.82 4.28 18.61
C VAL A 868 -34.78 3.45 19.89
N GLY A 869 -35.48 3.94 20.93
CA GLY A 869 -35.65 3.25 22.20
C GLY A 869 -34.44 3.33 23.13
N GLN A 870 -33.60 4.35 23.00
CA GLN A 870 -32.55 4.70 23.97
C GLN A 870 -32.55 6.25 24.19
N ASP A 871 -32.03 6.68 25.30
CA ASP A 871 -31.95 8.07 25.76
C ASP A 871 -30.51 8.49 26.13
N THR A 872 -29.56 7.58 25.99
CA THR A 872 -28.15 7.78 26.37
C THR A 872 -27.42 8.67 25.39
N PHE A 873 -27.76 8.56 24.11
CA PHE A 873 -27.18 9.33 23.01
C PHE A 873 -28.22 10.15 22.28
N THR A 874 -27.86 11.36 21.87
CA THR A 874 -28.67 12.23 21.00
C THR A 874 -27.97 12.41 19.69
N ILE A 875 -28.69 12.25 18.59
CA ILE A 875 -28.18 12.56 17.26
C ILE A 875 -28.00 14.07 17.14
N SER A 876 -26.81 14.51 16.80
CA SER A 876 -26.48 15.92 16.64
C SER A 876 -26.40 16.33 15.18
N ASP A 877 -25.94 15.42 14.31
CA ASP A 877 -25.90 15.64 12.87
C ASP A 877 -26.06 14.33 12.10
N MET A 878 -26.68 14.41 10.91
CA MET A 878 -26.88 13.27 10.01
C MET A 878 -26.59 13.71 8.59
N GLN A 879 -25.58 13.13 8.01
CA GLN A 879 -25.23 13.24 6.60
C GLN A 879 -25.50 11.92 5.88
N ASP A 880 -25.37 11.87 4.55
CA ASP A 880 -25.49 10.61 3.82
C ASP A 880 -24.39 9.63 4.21
N GLY A 881 -24.77 8.57 4.92
CA GLY A 881 -23.86 7.54 5.41
C GLY A 881 -22.95 7.93 6.57
N VAL A 882 -23.20 9.09 7.24
CA VAL A 882 -22.45 9.51 8.44
C VAL A 882 -23.41 10.04 9.50
N ALA A 883 -23.30 9.56 10.73
CA ALA A 883 -24.11 10.01 11.87
C ALA A 883 -23.20 10.44 13.02
N THR A 884 -23.40 11.66 13.50
CA THR A 884 -22.69 12.21 14.66
C THR A 884 -23.61 12.21 15.86
N TRP A 885 -23.17 11.59 16.95
CA TRP A 885 -23.90 11.42 18.18
C TRP A 885 -23.20 12.13 19.34
N THR A 886 -23.97 12.76 20.20
CA THR A 886 -23.49 13.32 21.48
C THR A 886 -24.02 12.52 22.63
N ILE A 887 -23.30 12.52 23.76
CA ILE A 887 -23.68 11.82 24.97
C ILE A 887 -24.60 12.70 25.82
N ASN A 888 -25.77 12.17 26.21
CA ASN A 888 -26.65 12.85 27.14
C ASN A 888 -26.04 12.81 28.57
N ASN A 889 -25.54 13.94 29.02
CA ASN A 889 -24.98 14.09 30.38
C ASN A 889 -26.03 14.32 31.47
N GLY A 890 -27.32 14.11 31.15
CA GLY A 890 -28.43 14.35 32.05
C GLY A 890 -28.43 15.80 32.56
N ALA A 891 -29.14 16.69 31.90
CA ALA A 891 -29.43 17.98 32.53
C ALA A 891 -30.05 17.65 33.89
N SER A 892 -29.43 18.09 34.99
CA SER A 892 -30.07 18.08 36.29
C SER A 892 -31.43 18.74 36.16
N SER A 893 -32.46 17.97 36.37
CA SER A 893 -33.87 18.42 36.34
C SER A 893 -34.16 19.37 37.52
N SER A 894 -33.47 20.52 37.55
CA SER A 894 -33.70 21.56 38.58
C SER A 894 -33.90 22.97 38.07
N ASP A 895 -33.93 23.25 36.72
CA ASP A 895 -34.08 24.63 36.26
C ASP A 895 -35.22 24.89 35.26
N ASN A 896 -36.23 24.00 35.16
CA ASN A 896 -37.44 24.28 34.35
C ASN A 896 -38.77 24.12 35.10
N ALA A 897 -38.83 24.55 36.34
CA ALA A 897 -40.09 24.57 37.12
C ALA A 897 -40.68 25.97 37.37
N ASP A 898 -40.11 27.05 36.79
CA ASP A 898 -40.57 28.42 37.02
C ASP A 898 -40.68 29.28 35.76
N SER A 899 -41.34 28.79 34.70
CA SER A 899 -41.82 29.71 33.64
C SER A 899 -43.04 29.15 32.92
N ASN A 900 -44.15 28.93 33.65
CA ASN A 900 -45.53 28.97 33.13
C ASN A 900 -46.49 29.06 34.32
N ALA A 901 -46.70 30.30 34.81
CA ALA A 901 -47.93 30.79 35.45
C ALA A 901 -48.50 31.94 34.67
#